data_98ace41b1d1fbb3c16f0376fed36f118
#
_entry.id   98ace41b1d1fbb3c16f0376fed36f118
#
_cell.length_a   1.000
_cell.length_b   1.000
_cell.length_c   1.000
_cell.angle_alpha   90.00
_cell.angle_beta   90.00
_cell.angle_gamma   90.00
#
_symmetry.space_group_name_H-M   'P 1'
#
loop_
_entity.id
_entity.type
_entity.pdbx_description
1 polymer ?
#
loop_
_entity_poly.entity_id
_entity_poly.type
_entity_poly.pdbx_seq_one_letter_code
_entity_poly.pdbx_strand_id
1 'polypeptide(L)'
;MRWKRIVGIAAVLLIAIIVAAYVILSAYDYNKFKPRIAKVVEDATGRKLTLAGDIDLEVGLSPTLVVEDVSFQNATWGSRPELAKLKRFEIQIALLPLILKRIAVKRILLVSPDILVETDSSGKSNLDFETKGGGESQESKDKKNARFPRVRLLQVLIQNSRITYKDGTSARTYVLTGQTLRSTSKDYDSPLRVEFKGACNDIPLEFAGTLGPIHALADSKQAWPLDLTIKTAGTTVSVDGSVRDVMNLKDVNLALHLEGRSIPEVARLVPMSDVPDVGPFKIGLGLSDIAPETYKISNLKVAFGDSDLGGSAELSLAQKRPRFTATLSSQNLDLRPVLSQSELISGPKEPVGKSKKKNDKILPGDHLPLDVLKYADARLTFNARVFLLPRLAINDLAFQMVLDEGHLIVERIEATMGGGTLDAQIDLNVQGEEAALQAELQINQLDLDRMLKKLGLEDVAEGEVDIQVDVEGQGNSVASIMAGLNGKSSFIIGEGQIYNKYIHLLGSIFSQTLPRLLNPFLEATEYTQTNCIVSGFAIKDGLASSTALMFDSEDMTVLSKGEVNFTTEKLDFSIKPVPKEGARKKKMKRSISLSTLAKQFRLSGTLADPSIEVDTRRASKTFGKGVGAALIGPAAVIAVLFTSKTGEKAPCPTVISAVEEWYKSSKNQ
;
A
#
# COMPACT_ATOMS: atom_id res chain seq x y z
N MET A 1 33.93 32.58 77.58
CA MET A 1 34.54 31.22 77.68
C MET A 1 33.52 30.09 77.90
N ARG A 2 32.40 30.29 78.55
CA ARG A 2 31.36 29.28 78.85
C ARG A 2 30.56 28.84 77.60
N TRP A 3 30.27 29.72 76.61
CA TRP A 3 29.48 29.35 75.40
C TRP A 3 30.20 28.38 74.51
N LYS A 4 31.53 28.49 74.31
CA LYS A 4 32.30 27.52 73.53
C LYS A 4 32.23 26.10 74.10
N ARG A 5 32.18 25.95 75.47
CA ARG A 5 32.00 24.61 76.09
C ARG A 5 30.58 24.08 75.93
N ILE A 6 29.54 24.95 76.04
CA ILE A 6 28.14 24.55 75.82
C ILE A 6 27.93 24.11 74.40
N VAL A 7 28.46 24.83 73.41
CA VAL A 7 28.40 24.43 71.94
C VAL A 7 29.17 23.13 71.71
N GLY A 8 30.33 22.92 72.35
CA GLY A 8 31.08 21.67 72.24
C GLY A 8 30.31 20.48 72.84
N ILE A 9 29.69 20.63 74.05
CA ILE A 9 28.86 19.55 74.61
C ILE A 9 27.63 19.26 73.77
N ALA A 10 26.95 20.29 73.28
CA ALA A 10 25.80 20.12 72.38
C ALA A 10 26.18 19.39 71.04
N ALA A 11 27.37 19.72 70.51
CA ALA A 11 27.88 19.01 69.27
C ALA A 11 28.20 17.56 69.59
N VAL A 12 28.82 17.22 70.71
CA VAL A 12 29.10 15.84 71.14
C VAL A 12 27.82 15.06 71.38
N LEU A 13 26.84 15.65 72.06
CA LEU A 13 25.53 15.03 72.26
C LEU A 13 24.79 14.78 70.92
N LEU A 14 24.84 15.72 69.99
CA LEU A 14 24.27 15.56 68.66
C LEU A 14 24.94 14.43 67.91
N ILE A 15 26.28 14.38 67.97
CA ILE A 15 27.03 13.27 67.32
C ILE A 15 26.68 11.94 67.98
N ALA A 16 26.58 11.88 69.32
CA ALA A 16 26.19 10.65 70.00
C ALA A 16 24.76 10.18 69.61
N ILE A 17 23.81 11.11 69.47
CA ILE A 17 22.45 10.80 69.01
C ILE A 17 22.47 10.28 67.58
N ILE A 18 23.24 10.87 66.67
CA ILE A 18 23.39 10.45 65.32
C ILE A 18 24.00 9.04 65.23
N VAL A 19 25.04 8.76 65.98
CA VAL A 19 25.68 7.45 66.04
C VAL A 19 24.73 6.39 66.62
N ALA A 20 24.02 6.72 67.70
CA ALA A 20 23.02 5.82 68.29
C ALA A 20 21.88 5.53 67.31
N ALA A 21 21.36 6.55 66.66
CA ALA A 21 20.35 6.37 65.61
C ALA A 21 20.87 5.50 64.43
N TYR A 22 22.12 5.71 64.00
CA TYR A 22 22.77 4.91 62.99
C TYR A 22 22.85 3.43 63.38
N VAL A 23 23.35 3.15 64.60
CA VAL A 23 23.47 1.77 65.13
C VAL A 23 22.11 1.10 65.24
N ILE A 24 21.09 1.79 65.75
CA ILE A 24 19.73 1.25 65.89
C ILE A 24 19.12 0.95 64.51
N LEU A 25 19.21 1.88 63.59
CA LEU A 25 18.66 1.69 62.23
C LEU A 25 19.41 0.60 61.45
N SER A 26 20.73 0.51 61.56
CA SER A 26 21.52 -0.52 60.88
C SER A 26 21.39 -1.93 61.50
N ALA A 27 21.06 -2.03 62.78
CA ALA A 27 20.86 -3.31 63.48
C ALA A 27 19.40 -3.79 63.45
N TYR A 28 18.47 -2.99 62.91
CA TYR A 28 17.05 -3.33 62.88
C TYR A 28 16.75 -4.35 61.80
N ASP A 29 16.02 -5.42 62.15
CA ASP A 29 15.59 -6.45 61.20
C ASP A 29 14.35 -6.00 60.38
N TYR A 30 14.58 -5.51 59.17
CA TYR A 30 13.54 -5.02 58.26
C TYR A 30 12.71 -6.16 57.63
N ASN A 31 13.15 -7.42 57.70
CA ASN A 31 12.41 -8.57 57.19
C ASN A 31 11.05 -8.74 57.87
N LYS A 32 10.87 -8.21 59.09
CA LYS A 32 9.58 -8.17 59.80
C LYS A 32 8.48 -7.44 59.05
N PHE A 33 8.81 -6.59 58.08
CA PHE A 33 7.84 -5.88 57.26
C PHE A 33 7.37 -6.67 56.05
N LYS A 34 8.05 -7.76 55.64
CA LYS A 34 7.68 -8.60 54.49
C LYS A 34 6.18 -9.00 54.48
N PRO A 35 5.62 -9.60 55.56
CA PRO A 35 4.23 -10.02 55.55
C PRO A 35 3.24 -8.85 55.40
N ARG A 36 3.59 -7.69 56.01
CA ARG A 36 2.76 -6.50 55.92
C ARG A 36 2.76 -5.89 54.51
N ILE A 37 3.93 -5.81 53.88
CA ILE A 37 4.07 -5.32 52.51
C ILE A 37 3.33 -6.25 51.57
N ALA A 38 3.54 -7.56 51.68
CA ALA A 38 2.87 -8.57 50.86
C ALA A 38 1.33 -8.46 50.95
N LYS A 39 0.83 -8.31 52.19
CA LYS A 39 -0.62 -8.17 52.42
C LYS A 39 -1.19 -6.89 51.81
N VAL A 40 -0.54 -5.74 51.99
CA VAL A 40 -0.98 -4.47 51.40
C VAL A 40 -1.07 -4.56 49.89
N VAL A 41 -0.10 -5.21 49.22
CA VAL A 41 -0.11 -5.41 47.78
C VAL A 41 -1.20 -6.40 47.37
N GLU A 42 -1.38 -7.50 48.10
CA GLU A 42 -2.43 -8.47 47.85
C GLU A 42 -3.83 -7.86 48.02
N ASP A 43 -4.05 -7.07 49.06
CA ASP A 43 -5.32 -6.37 49.32
C ASP A 43 -5.64 -5.35 48.22
N ALA A 44 -4.60 -4.69 47.64
CA ALA A 44 -4.73 -3.68 46.62
C ALA A 44 -4.91 -4.26 45.21
N THR A 45 -4.34 -5.45 44.90
CA THR A 45 -4.23 -5.99 43.57
C THR A 45 -4.96 -7.34 43.38
N GLY A 46 -5.34 -7.97 44.48
CA GLY A 46 -5.87 -9.35 44.46
C GLY A 46 -4.82 -10.42 44.19
N ARG A 47 -3.53 -10.07 44.11
CA ARG A 47 -2.44 -10.98 43.73
C ARG A 47 -1.31 -10.96 44.76
N LYS A 48 -0.65 -12.11 44.93
CA LYS A 48 0.40 -12.29 45.91
C LYS A 48 1.70 -11.64 45.47
N LEU A 49 2.31 -10.88 46.39
CA LEU A 49 3.69 -10.44 46.32
C LEU A 49 4.55 -11.34 47.22
N THR A 50 5.61 -11.91 46.68
CA THR A 50 6.59 -12.71 47.41
C THR A 50 7.91 -11.97 47.47
N LEU A 51 8.46 -11.78 48.69
CA LEU A 51 9.74 -11.17 48.95
C LEU A 51 10.66 -12.26 49.53
N ALA A 52 11.31 -13.04 48.64
CA ALA A 52 12.11 -14.20 49.03
C ALA A 52 13.46 -13.79 49.60
N GLY A 53 14.12 -12.79 49.01
CA GLY A 53 15.39 -12.24 49.51
C GLY A 53 15.20 -11.22 50.63
N ASP A 54 16.27 -10.72 51.20
CA ASP A 54 16.23 -9.83 52.35
C ASP A 54 15.79 -8.40 52.04
N ILE A 55 15.25 -7.74 53.05
CA ILE A 55 15.01 -6.30 53.07
C ILE A 55 16.08 -5.66 53.93
N ASP A 56 16.95 -4.85 53.32
CA ASP A 56 18.02 -4.15 54.00
C ASP A 56 17.87 -2.64 53.86
N LEU A 57 18.26 -1.91 54.90
CA LEU A 57 18.39 -0.45 54.89
C LEU A 57 19.85 -0.05 55.03
N GLU A 58 20.45 0.41 53.97
CA GLU A 58 21.75 1.03 53.97
C GLU A 58 21.62 2.44 54.56
N VAL A 59 22.03 2.60 55.83
CA VAL A 59 21.88 3.87 56.57
C VAL A 59 23.01 4.82 56.18
N GLY A 60 22.67 6.08 55.80
CA GLY A 60 23.63 7.12 55.44
C GLY A 60 22.96 8.46 55.19
N LEU A 61 23.69 9.43 54.62
CA LEU A 61 23.12 10.75 54.23
C LEU A 61 22.04 10.63 53.13
N SER A 62 21.99 9.49 52.46
CA SER A 62 20.95 9.12 51.49
C SER A 62 20.59 7.68 51.75
N PRO A 63 19.72 7.37 52.71
CA PRO A 63 19.35 5.99 53.04
C PRO A 63 18.79 5.27 51.82
N THR A 64 19.26 4.04 51.60
CA THR A 64 18.85 3.19 50.48
C THR A 64 18.16 1.96 51.05
N LEU A 65 16.89 1.77 50.69
CA LEU A 65 16.17 0.54 50.96
C LEU A 65 16.44 -0.42 49.80
N VAL A 66 16.91 -1.60 50.16
CA VAL A 66 17.20 -2.69 49.21
C VAL A 66 16.23 -3.85 49.45
N VAL A 67 15.64 -4.40 48.41
CA VAL A 67 14.77 -5.58 48.48
C VAL A 67 15.22 -6.54 47.38
N GLU A 68 15.52 -7.78 47.79
CA GLU A 68 15.99 -8.79 46.85
C GLU A 68 14.94 -9.87 46.57
N ASP A 69 15.05 -10.51 45.41
CA ASP A 69 14.23 -11.63 44.94
C ASP A 69 12.72 -11.40 45.10
N VAL A 70 12.26 -10.35 44.46
CA VAL A 70 10.84 -9.98 44.46
C VAL A 70 10.13 -10.70 43.33
N SER A 71 8.99 -11.35 43.60
CA SER A 71 8.11 -11.91 42.58
C SER A 71 6.66 -11.51 42.81
N PHE A 72 5.95 -11.23 41.73
CA PHE A 72 4.57 -10.82 41.74
C PHE A 72 3.72 -11.80 40.90
N GLN A 73 2.67 -12.32 41.49
CA GLN A 73 1.83 -13.36 40.89
C GLN A 73 1.09 -12.89 39.65
N ASN A 74 1.02 -13.75 38.65
CA ASN A 74 0.28 -13.53 37.41
C ASN A 74 -1.23 -13.76 37.58
N ALA A 75 -2.02 -13.47 36.55
CA ALA A 75 -3.40 -13.88 36.46
C ALA A 75 -3.50 -15.42 36.50
N THR A 76 -4.62 -15.96 37.00
CA THR A 76 -4.83 -17.42 37.11
C THR A 76 -4.83 -18.13 35.76
N TRP A 77 -5.19 -17.41 34.68
CA TRP A 77 -5.17 -17.88 33.31
C TRP A 77 -3.82 -17.65 32.59
N GLY A 78 -2.89 -16.95 33.25
CA GLY A 78 -1.62 -16.56 32.64
C GLY A 78 -0.72 -17.75 32.29
N SER A 79 0.13 -17.58 31.27
CA SER A 79 0.98 -18.62 30.73
C SER A 79 2.17 -19.03 31.64
N ARG A 80 2.45 -18.24 32.67
CA ARG A 80 3.40 -18.56 33.75
C ARG A 80 2.91 -18.06 35.11
N PRO A 81 3.38 -18.63 36.24
CA PRO A 81 2.91 -18.25 37.58
C PRO A 81 3.19 -16.81 37.97
N GLU A 82 4.28 -16.22 37.49
CA GLU A 82 4.69 -14.88 37.86
C GLU A 82 4.49 -13.90 36.70
N LEU A 83 3.79 -12.81 36.98
CA LEU A 83 3.71 -11.64 36.09
C LEU A 83 5.03 -10.90 36.03
N ALA A 84 5.65 -10.70 37.19
CA ALA A 84 6.93 -10.00 37.27
C ALA A 84 7.88 -10.69 38.26
N LYS A 85 9.16 -10.73 37.91
CA LYS A 85 10.28 -11.11 38.77
C LYS A 85 11.30 -9.97 38.76
N LEU A 86 11.95 -9.75 39.89
CA LEU A 86 12.94 -8.71 40.03
C LEU A 86 14.02 -9.21 40.99
N LYS A 87 15.27 -9.28 40.50
CA LYS A 87 16.37 -9.76 41.32
C LYS A 87 16.73 -8.81 42.45
N ARG A 88 16.73 -7.49 42.17
CA ARG A 88 17.06 -6.46 43.17
C ARG A 88 16.34 -5.16 42.84
N PHE A 89 15.72 -4.60 43.88
CA PHE A 89 15.06 -3.30 43.89
C PHE A 89 15.76 -2.41 44.92
N GLU A 90 16.20 -1.22 44.51
CA GLU A 90 16.75 -0.21 45.41
C GLU A 90 15.98 1.08 45.27
N ILE A 91 15.66 1.69 46.42
CA ILE A 91 15.10 3.05 46.49
C ILE A 91 15.94 3.89 47.41
N GLN A 92 16.54 4.95 46.89
CA GLN A 92 17.35 5.90 47.63
C GLN A 92 16.55 7.17 47.91
N ILE A 93 16.46 7.54 49.18
CA ILE A 93 15.65 8.66 49.66
C ILE A 93 16.57 9.80 50.17
N ALA A 94 16.19 11.05 49.95
CA ALA A 94 16.88 12.19 50.47
C ALA A 94 16.49 12.41 51.94
N LEU A 95 17.47 12.40 52.87
CA LEU A 95 17.23 12.50 54.30
C LEU A 95 16.70 13.89 54.73
N LEU A 96 17.23 14.98 54.17
CA LEU A 96 16.81 16.34 54.53
C LEU A 96 15.33 16.63 54.22
N PRO A 97 14.79 16.33 53.04
CA PRO A 97 13.36 16.44 52.79
C PRO A 97 12.51 15.55 53.70
N LEU A 98 13.00 14.32 54.02
CA LEU A 98 12.29 13.39 54.89
C LEU A 98 12.09 13.95 56.31
N ILE A 99 13.10 14.61 56.88
CA ILE A 99 13.01 15.34 58.18
C ILE A 99 11.92 16.41 58.12
N LEU A 100 11.73 17.05 56.94
CA LEU A 100 10.69 18.04 56.69
C LEU A 100 9.34 17.42 56.29
N LYS A 101 9.15 16.11 56.50
CA LYS A 101 7.95 15.33 56.12
C LYS A 101 7.66 15.34 54.61
N ARG A 102 8.67 15.51 53.75
CA ARG A 102 8.57 15.44 52.30
C ARG A 102 9.36 14.24 51.79
N ILE A 103 8.74 13.39 51.00
CA ILE A 103 9.42 12.25 50.39
C ILE A 103 10.08 12.71 49.07
N ALA A 104 11.41 12.61 49.02
CA ALA A 104 12.17 12.88 47.80
C ALA A 104 13.02 11.64 47.46
N VAL A 105 12.66 10.94 46.41
CA VAL A 105 13.41 9.80 45.91
C VAL A 105 14.51 10.29 44.99
N LYS A 106 15.75 10.01 45.37
CA LYS A 106 16.94 10.37 44.57
C LYS A 106 17.16 9.40 43.43
N ARG A 107 17.06 8.09 43.72
CA ARG A 107 17.34 7.05 42.76
C ARG A 107 16.43 5.84 42.99
N ILE A 108 15.97 5.25 41.89
CA ILE A 108 15.41 3.90 41.85
C ILE A 108 16.33 3.06 40.96
N LEU A 109 16.74 1.88 41.46
CA LEU A 109 17.48 0.88 40.68
C LEU A 109 16.67 -0.41 40.64
N LEU A 110 16.47 -0.93 39.42
CA LEU A 110 15.86 -2.22 39.16
C LEU A 110 16.90 -3.10 38.46
N VAL A 111 17.22 -4.25 39.04
CA VAL A 111 18.17 -5.20 38.43
C VAL A 111 17.44 -6.45 37.99
N SER A 112 17.62 -6.81 36.75
CA SER A 112 17.04 -7.96 36.11
C SER A 112 15.52 -8.10 36.28
N PRO A 113 14.73 -7.04 36.00
CA PRO A 113 13.29 -7.19 35.97
C PRO A 113 12.91 -8.07 34.77
N ASP A 114 12.09 -9.10 35.00
CA ASP A 114 11.48 -9.96 34.00
C ASP A 114 9.96 -9.85 34.13
N ILE A 115 9.33 -9.18 33.17
CA ILE A 115 7.90 -8.84 33.18
C ILE A 115 7.23 -9.55 32.01
N LEU A 116 6.11 -10.24 32.28
CA LEU A 116 5.24 -10.80 31.28
C LEU A 116 3.92 -10.03 31.21
N VAL A 117 3.67 -9.39 30.10
CA VAL A 117 2.35 -8.82 29.78
C VAL A 117 1.70 -9.72 28.75
N GLU A 118 0.49 -10.16 29.01
CA GLU A 118 -0.22 -11.04 28.06
C GLU A 118 -1.72 -10.73 28.06
N THR A 119 -2.34 -10.94 26.90
CA THR A 119 -3.78 -10.92 26.73
C THR A 119 -4.28 -12.34 26.44
N ASP A 120 -5.50 -12.65 26.83
CA ASP A 120 -6.19 -13.88 26.43
C ASP A 120 -6.80 -13.74 25.01
N SER A 121 -7.45 -14.81 24.52
CA SER A 121 -8.11 -14.82 23.21
C SER A 121 -9.29 -13.83 23.08
N SER A 122 -9.81 -13.31 24.21
CA SER A 122 -10.86 -12.29 24.25
C SER A 122 -10.30 -10.86 24.33
N GLY A 123 -8.95 -10.70 24.43
CA GLY A 123 -8.28 -9.43 24.59
C GLY A 123 -8.19 -8.94 26.06
N LYS A 124 -8.61 -9.74 27.07
CA LYS A 124 -8.47 -9.39 28.47
C LYS A 124 -6.99 -9.42 28.89
N SER A 125 -6.50 -8.33 29.51
CA SER A 125 -5.10 -8.22 29.91
C SER A 125 -4.82 -8.88 31.25
N ASN A 126 -3.64 -9.46 31.43
CA ASN A 126 -3.15 -9.91 32.73
C ASN A 126 -2.78 -8.71 33.67
N LEU A 127 -2.81 -7.49 33.19
CA LEU A 127 -2.68 -6.27 34.00
C LEU A 127 -4.03 -5.80 34.58
N ASP A 128 -5.13 -6.42 34.23
CA ASP A 128 -6.44 -6.14 34.84
C ASP A 128 -6.48 -6.75 36.24
N PHE A 129 -6.35 -5.90 37.26
CA PHE A 129 -6.36 -6.29 38.66
C PHE A 129 -7.78 -6.25 39.23
N GLU A 130 -8.22 -7.37 39.81
CA GLU A 130 -9.50 -7.43 40.51
C GLU A 130 -9.33 -6.81 41.90
N THR A 131 -9.72 -5.54 42.09
CA THR A 131 -9.80 -4.93 43.42
C THR A 131 -10.93 -5.60 44.21
N LYS A 132 -10.60 -6.19 45.38
CA LYS A 132 -11.60 -6.70 46.32
C LYS A 132 -12.37 -5.54 46.99
N GLY A 133 -13.21 -4.91 46.24
CA GLY A 133 -14.16 -3.88 46.63
C GLY A 133 -15.35 -3.95 45.71
N GLY A 134 -16.10 -5.06 45.80
CA GLY A 134 -17.30 -5.27 45.03
C GLY A 134 -18.37 -4.23 45.35
N GLY A 135 -18.68 -3.43 44.37
CA GLY A 135 -19.83 -2.56 44.29
C GLY A 135 -19.99 -2.17 42.84
N GLU A 136 -21.11 -2.54 42.22
CA GLU A 136 -21.52 -2.12 40.90
C GLU A 136 -21.21 -0.65 40.67
N SER A 137 -20.49 -0.36 39.62
CA SER A 137 -20.01 0.97 39.29
C SER A 137 -21.18 1.90 38.99
N GLN A 138 -21.62 2.63 40.00
CA GLN A 138 -22.05 4.01 39.76
C GLN A 138 -20.83 4.75 39.20
N GLU A 139 -20.98 5.36 38.03
CA GLU A 139 -20.00 6.28 37.46
C GLU A 139 -19.44 7.22 38.53
N SER A 140 -18.34 6.84 39.10
CA SER A 140 -17.71 7.69 40.12
C SER A 140 -17.02 8.84 39.39
N LYS A 141 -17.69 9.99 39.45
CA LYS A 141 -17.14 11.31 39.14
C LYS A 141 -15.87 11.65 39.96
N ASP A 142 -15.37 10.75 40.77
CA ASP A 142 -14.21 10.94 41.65
C ASP A 142 -12.89 10.33 41.16
N LYS A 143 -12.83 9.70 39.97
CA LYS A 143 -11.54 9.30 39.37
C LYS A 143 -10.63 10.48 38.95
N LYS A 144 -11.08 11.73 39.11
CA LYS A 144 -10.32 12.93 38.75
C LYS A 144 -9.24 13.34 39.72
N ASN A 145 -9.05 12.65 40.85
CA ASN A 145 -8.12 13.08 41.88
C ASN A 145 -7.15 12.00 42.42
N ALA A 146 -6.77 11.01 41.62
CA ALA A 146 -5.58 10.24 41.92
C ALA A 146 -4.35 11.18 41.76
N ARG A 147 -4.16 12.09 42.72
CA ARG A 147 -2.94 12.87 42.85
C ARG A 147 -1.83 11.88 43.20
N PHE A 148 -1.03 11.50 42.19
CA PHE A 148 0.25 10.89 42.48
C PHE A 148 0.95 11.72 43.57
N PRO A 149 1.43 11.09 44.65
CA PRO A 149 2.15 11.84 45.66
C PRO A 149 3.27 12.61 44.96
N ARG A 150 3.49 13.88 45.31
CA ARG A 150 4.58 14.70 44.74
C ARG A 150 5.93 14.10 45.15
N VAL A 151 6.27 12.97 44.59
CA VAL A 151 7.52 12.28 44.81
C VAL A 151 8.53 12.86 43.80
N ARG A 152 9.57 13.48 44.37
CA ARG A 152 10.70 13.96 43.58
C ARG A 152 11.50 12.75 43.13
N LEU A 153 11.39 12.33 41.89
CA LEU A 153 12.16 11.22 41.35
C LEU A 153 13.24 11.80 40.43
N LEU A 154 14.52 11.70 40.83
CA LEU A 154 15.62 12.31 40.09
C LEU A 154 16.29 11.36 39.13
N GLN A 155 16.34 10.06 39.47
CA GLN A 155 16.97 9.05 38.59
C GLN A 155 16.26 7.70 38.70
N VAL A 156 16.02 7.09 37.56
CA VAL A 156 15.65 5.68 37.43
C VAL A 156 16.72 4.98 36.60
N LEU A 157 17.21 3.85 37.11
CA LEU A 157 18.13 2.99 36.40
C LEU A 157 17.58 1.56 36.38
N ILE A 158 17.41 1.00 35.20
CA ILE A 158 16.99 -0.39 35.01
C ILE A 158 18.12 -1.12 34.29
N GLN A 159 18.53 -2.25 34.80
CA GLN A 159 19.61 -3.05 34.25
C GLN A 159 19.13 -4.47 33.94
N ASN A 160 19.58 -5.02 32.80
CA ASN A 160 19.33 -6.41 32.39
C ASN A 160 17.84 -6.77 32.41
N SER A 161 16.98 -5.90 31.87
CA SER A 161 15.53 -6.09 31.86
C SER A 161 15.09 -7.03 30.72
N ARG A 162 13.98 -7.73 30.96
CA ARG A 162 13.25 -8.49 29.96
C ARG A 162 11.76 -8.20 30.10
N ILE A 163 11.13 -7.72 29.05
CA ILE A 163 9.67 -7.53 28.98
C ILE A 163 9.17 -8.39 27.82
N THR A 164 8.27 -9.31 28.13
CA THR A 164 7.62 -10.16 27.12
C THR A 164 6.17 -9.75 27.00
N TYR A 165 5.74 -9.39 25.81
CA TYR A 165 4.34 -9.16 25.48
C TYR A 165 3.81 -10.31 24.61
N LYS A 166 2.75 -10.99 25.08
CA LYS A 166 2.06 -12.03 24.33
C LYS A 166 0.65 -11.56 23.99
N ASP A 167 0.35 -11.46 22.73
CA ASP A 167 -0.98 -11.13 22.24
C ASP A 167 -1.77 -12.42 21.99
N GLY A 168 -2.76 -12.69 22.83
CA GLY A 168 -3.60 -13.88 22.73
C GLY A 168 -4.58 -13.85 21.55
N THR A 169 -4.87 -12.68 20.96
CA THR A 169 -5.76 -12.56 19.80
C THR A 169 -5.03 -12.88 18.50
N SER A 170 -3.78 -12.44 18.36
CA SER A 170 -2.95 -12.68 17.16
C SER A 170 -1.93 -13.81 17.34
N ALA A 171 -1.84 -14.43 18.52
CA ALA A 171 -0.84 -15.44 18.91
C ALA A 171 0.62 -14.98 18.74
N ARG A 172 0.89 -13.66 18.76
CA ARG A 172 2.21 -13.07 18.58
C ARG A 172 2.91 -12.83 19.92
N THR A 173 4.24 -12.93 19.88
CA THR A 173 5.08 -12.66 21.05
C THR A 173 6.14 -11.63 20.68
N TYR A 174 6.28 -10.60 21.49
CA TYR A 174 7.31 -9.58 21.40
C TYR A 174 8.17 -9.62 22.65
N VAL A 175 9.49 -9.63 22.48
CA VAL A 175 10.45 -9.68 23.58
C VAL A 175 11.34 -8.45 23.50
N LEU A 176 11.20 -7.55 24.47
CA LEU A 176 12.09 -6.40 24.67
C LEU A 176 13.13 -6.77 25.74
N THR A 177 14.40 -6.83 25.36
CA THR A 177 15.52 -6.99 26.29
C THR A 177 16.25 -5.67 26.45
N GLY A 178 16.45 -5.22 27.68
CA GLY A 178 17.16 -3.97 27.97
C GLY A 178 18.46 -4.25 28.71
N GLN A 179 19.59 -3.86 28.17
CA GLN A 179 20.85 -3.84 28.89
C GLN A 179 20.81 -2.75 29.95
N THR A 180 20.40 -1.53 29.53
CA THR A 180 20.24 -0.39 30.42
C THR A 180 19.09 0.48 29.95
N LEU A 181 18.27 0.94 30.91
CA LEU A 181 17.38 2.10 30.76
C LEU A 181 17.75 3.10 31.87
N ARG A 182 18.14 4.29 31.47
CA ARG A 182 18.45 5.39 32.37
C ARG A 182 17.46 6.52 32.13
N SER A 183 16.82 6.99 33.18
CA SER A 183 16.03 8.22 33.17
C SER A 183 16.55 9.16 34.24
N THR A 184 16.74 10.43 33.91
CA THR A 184 17.22 11.46 34.85
C THR A 184 16.42 12.75 34.68
N SER A 185 16.11 13.40 35.84
CA SER A 185 15.50 14.72 35.87
C SER A 185 16.22 15.59 36.89
N LYS A 186 16.24 16.91 36.71
CA LYS A 186 16.83 17.85 37.67
C LYS A 186 15.91 18.03 38.88
N ASP A 187 14.62 18.12 38.65
CA ASP A 187 13.59 18.34 39.66
C ASP A 187 12.23 17.79 39.19
N TYR A 188 11.17 18.03 39.99
CA TYR A 188 9.83 17.52 39.73
C TYR A 188 9.19 18.06 38.44
N ASP A 189 9.49 19.32 38.10
CA ASP A 189 8.88 20.02 36.97
C ASP A 189 9.79 20.01 35.70
N SER A 190 11.01 19.47 35.85
CA SER A 190 11.97 19.38 34.73
C SER A 190 11.69 18.19 33.82
N PRO A 191 11.99 18.32 32.49
CA PRO A 191 11.94 17.22 31.54
C PRO A 191 12.81 16.03 31.97
N LEU A 192 12.40 14.85 31.54
CA LEU A 192 13.13 13.60 31.71
C LEU A 192 14.09 13.39 30.54
N ARG A 193 15.39 13.28 30.84
CA ARG A 193 16.32 12.72 29.85
C ARG A 193 16.27 11.20 29.94
N VAL A 194 16.01 10.55 28.85
CA VAL A 194 15.93 9.08 28.77
C VAL A 194 16.98 8.54 27.81
N GLU A 195 17.57 7.40 28.18
CA GLU A 195 18.53 6.66 27.38
C GLU A 195 18.23 5.16 27.56
N PHE A 196 18.06 4.44 26.47
CA PHE A 196 17.82 3.00 26.46
C PHE A 196 18.77 2.32 25.48
N LYS A 197 19.29 1.18 25.91
CA LYS A 197 20.06 0.29 25.07
C LYS A 197 19.60 -1.15 25.30
N GLY A 198 19.24 -1.83 24.20
CA GLY A 198 18.71 -3.18 24.28
C GLY A 198 18.42 -3.78 22.90
N ALA A 199 17.41 -4.65 22.84
CA ALA A 199 16.95 -5.27 21.59
C ALA A 199 15.45 -5.58 21.69
N CYS A 200 14.75 -5.56 20.56
CA CYS A 200 13.38 -6.03 20.40
C CYS A 200 13.40 -7.24 19.44
N ASN A 201 12.94 -8.41 19.91
CA ASN A 201 13.03 -9.66 19.16
C ASN A 201 14.44 -9.91 18.56
N ASP A 202 15.47 -9.71 19.40
CA ASP A 202 16.90 -9.81 19.06
C ASP A 202 17.43 -8.76 18.07
N ILE A 203 16.57 -7.82 17.61
CA ILE A 203 16.99 -6.70 16.78
C ILE A 203 17.46 -5.58 17.69
N PRO A 204 18.71 -5.08 17.55
CA PRO A 204 19.23 -3.99 18.38
C PRO A 204 18.32 -2.76 18.35
N LEU A 205 18.03 -2.21 19.53
CA LEU A 205 17.20 -1.04 19.73
C LEU A 205 17.87 -0.11 20.73
N GLU A 206 18.17 1.10 20.30
CA GLU A 206 18.66 2.17 21.17
C GLU A 206 17.76 3.38 21.03
N PHE A 207 17.43 4.05 22.10
CA PHE A 207 16.81 5.37 22.04
C PHE A 207 17.37 6.32 23.08
N ALA A 208 17.41 7.58 22.73
CA ALA A 208 17.82 8.66 23.61
C ALA A 208 17.03 9.93 23.30
N GLY A 209 16.83 10.76 24.33
CA GLY A 209 16.14 12.03 24.15
C GLY A 209 15.59 12.62 25.42
N THR A 210 14.61 13.49 25.26
CA THR A 210 13.91 14.17 26.35
C THR A 210 12.41 13.97 26.26
N LEU A 211 11.79 13.74 27.40
CA LEU A 211 10.35 13.62 27.58
C LEU A 211 9.87 14.68 28.57
N GLY A 212 8.62 15.05 28.50
CA GLY A 212 8.01 15.96 29.47
C GLY A 212 8.08 15.43 30.90
N PRO A 213 7.79 16.28 31.91
CA PRO A 213 7.80 15.87 33.31
C PRO A 213 6.82 14.73 33.59
N ILE A 214 7.20 13.78 34.48
CA ILE A 214 6.35 12.61 34.81
C ILE A 214 4.97 13.02 35.33
N HIS A 215 4.89 14.06 36.16
CA HIS A 215 3.61 14.47 36.72
C HIS A 215 2.63 15.03 35.69
N ALA A 216 3.15 15.59 34.60
CA ALA A 216 2.34 16.12 33.50
C ALA A 216 1.78 15.01 32.58
N LEU A 217 2.28 13.78 32.69
CA LEU A 217 1.82 12.65 31.90
C LEU A 217 0.33 12.32 32.14
N ALA A 218 -0.15 12.55 33.36
CA ALA A 218 -1.55 12.34 33.75
C ALA A 218 -2.40 13.62 33.66
N ASP A 219 -1.82 14.77 33.32
CA ASP A 219 -2.50 16.04 33.20
C ASP A 219 -2.84 16.35 31.74
N SER A 220 -4.03 15.99 31.31
CA SER A 220 -4.53 16.26 29.96
C SER A 220 -4.70 17.75 29.60
N LYS A 221 -4.40 18.66 30.51
CA LYS A 221 -4.51 20.11 30.26
C LYS A 221 -3.25 20.72 29.65
N GLN A 222 -2.11 20.04 29.75
CA GLN A 222 -0.82 20.53 29.27
C GLN A 222 -0.29 19.60 28.16
N ALA A 223 0.27 20.19 27.11
CA ALA A 223 0.98 19.43 26.11
C ALA A 223 2.25 18.83 26.71
N TRP A 224 2.42 17.53 26.59
CA TRP A 224 3.57 16.77 27.06
C TRP A 224 4.61 16.68 25.94
N PRO A 225 5.71 17.41 26.02
CA PRO A 225 6.71 17.45 24.96
C PRO A 225 7.51 16.16 24.91
N LEU A 226 7.94 15.79 23.72
CA LEU A 226 8.86 14.70 23.49
C LEU A 226 9.83 15.03 22.33
N ASP A 227 11.08 14.63 22.51
CA ASP A 227 12.14 14.72 21.51
C ASP A 227 12.97 13.43 21.67
N LEU A 228 12.81 12.49 20.77
CA LEU A 228 13.41 11.17 20.82
C LEU A 228 14.12 10.84 19.52
N THR A 229 15.32 10.28 19.64
CA THR A 229 16.02 9.62 18.54
C THR A 229 16.10 8.12 18.85
N ILE A 230 15.58 7.31 17.93
CA ILE A 230 15.53 5.85 18.02
C ILE A 230 16.42 5.28 16.92
N LYS A 231 17.29 4.33 17.24
CA LYS A 231 18.15 3.62 16.29
C LYS A 231 17.86 2.13 16.37
N THR A 232 17.52 1.55 15.24
CA THR A 232 17.19 0.12 15.15
C THR A 232 17.30 -0.37 13.70
N ALA A 233 17.73 -1.61 13.51
CA ALA A 233 17.78 -2.25 12.19
C ALA A 233 18.36 -1.34 11.08
N GLY A 234 19.48 -0.67 11.35
CA GLY A 234 20.10 0.23 10.37
C GLY A 234 19.32 1.51 10.08
N THR A 235 18.23 1.79 10.82
CA THR A 235 17.36 2.95 10.66
C THR A 235 17.43 3.88 11.87
N THR A 236 17.42 5.17 11.62
CA THR A 236 17.25 6.22 12.63
C THR A 236 15.87 6.83 12.48
N VAL A 237 15.13 6.88 13.58
CA VAL A 237 13.83 7.55 13.68
C VAL A 237 13.94 8.69 14.67
N SER A 238 13.67 9.90 14.25
CA SER A 238 13.57 11.08 15.14
C SER A 238 12.09 11.46 15.25
N VAL A 239 11.66 11.67 16.48
CA VAL A 239 10.29 12.07 16.83
C VAL A 239 10.39 13.32 17.70
N ASP A 240 9.84 14.41 17.22
CA ASP A 240 9.82 15.70 17.91
C ASP A 240 8.40 16.24 17.98
N GLY A 241 8.02 16.85 19.11
CA GLY A 241 6.72 17.48 19.23
C GLY A 241 6.06 17.32 20.61
N SER A 242 4.75 17.12 20.62
CA SER A 242 3.99 17.00 21.85
C SER A 242 2.70 16.20 21.69
N VAL A 243 2.25 15.63 22.83
CA VAL A 243 0.95 14.96 22.98
C VAL A 243 0.29 15.50 24.23
N ARG A 244 -0.98 15.93 24.20
CA ARG A 244 -1.64 16.49 25.38
C ARG A 244 -2.23 15.40 26.28
N ASP A 245 -2.91 14.44 25.70
CA ASP A 245 -3.43 13.29 26.44
C ASP A 245 -2.70 12.02 25.98
N VAL A 246 -1.58 11.75 26.64
CA VAL A 246 -0.69 10.63 26.28
C VAL A 246 -1.39 9.28 26.46
N MET A 247 -2.27 9.15 27.46
CA MET A 247 -2.97 7.90 27.74
C MET A 247 -4.04 7.54 26.72
N ASN A 248 -4.65 8.54 26.08
CA ASN A 248 -5.69 8.36 25.07
C ASN A 248 -5.21 8.76 23.66
N LEU A 249 -3.92 9.12 23.48
CA LEU A 249 -3.32 9.59 22.24
C LEU A 249 -4.12 10.72 21.58
N LYS A 250 -4.46 11.76 22.36
CA LYS A 250 -5.21 12.92 21.88
C LYS A 250 -4.34 14.18 21.85
N ASP A 251 -4.72 15.10 20.99
CA ASP A 251 -3.98 16.34 20.71
C ASP A 251 -2.50 16.04 20.39
N VAL A 252 -2.31 15.09 19.47
CA VAL A 252 -1.01 14.70 18.94
C VAL A 252 -0.52 15.76 17.96
N ASN A 253 0.72 16.19 18.10
CA ASN A 253 1.39 17.07 17.14
C ASN A 253 2.88 16.69 17.10
N LEU A 254 3.24 15.83 16.15
CA LEU A 254 4.55 15.22 16.04
C LEU A 254 5.15 15.47 14.66
N ALA A 255 6.43 15.77 14.63
CA ALA A 255 7.27 15.68 13.46
C ALA A 255 8.07 14.38 13.52
N LEU A 256 8.00 13.58 12.47
CA LEU A 256 8.70 12.30 12.35
C LEU A 256 9.68 12.36 11.18
N HIS A 257 10.89 11.89 11.43
CA HIS A 257 11.93 11.75 10.42
C HIS A 257 12.53 10.35 10.53
N LEU A 258 12.45 9.60 9.46
CA LEU A 258 12.98 8.25 9.34
C LEU A 258 14.04 8.25 8.24
N GLU A 259 15.20 7.69 8.53
CA GLU A 259 16.27 7.49 7.57
C GLU A 259 16.88 6.11 7.78
N GLY A 260 16.90 5.29 6.74
CA GLY A 260 17.36 3.90 6.82
C GLY A 260 17.97 3.40 5.52
N ARG A 261 18.59 2.21 5.60
CA ARG A 261 19.23 1.56 4.46
C ARG A 261 18.30 0.63 3.70
N SER A 262 17.33 0.04 4.39
CA SER A 262 16.46 -1.00 3.84
C SER A 262 15.14 -1.01 4.62
N ILE A 263 14.00 -0.93 3.92
CA ILE A 263 12.67 -1.00 4.54
C ILE A 263 12.40 -2.41 5.11
N PRO A 264 12.74 -3.53 4.45
CA PRO A 264 12.60 -4.87 4.99
C PRO A 264 13.26 -5.08 6.36
N GLU A 265 14.40 -4.45 6.63
CA GLU A 265 15.06 -4.57 7.94
C GLU A 265 14.19 -3.97 9.07
N VAL A 266 13.54 -2.85 8.81
CA VAL A 266 12.64 -2.18 9.77
C VAL A 266 11.31 -2.94 9.88
N ALA A 267 10.82 -3.47 8.77
CA ALA A 267 9.58 -4.24 8.72
C ALA A 267 9.61 -5.51 9.59
N ARG A 268 10.81 -6.04 9.90
CA ARG A 268 10.96 -7.16 10.86
C ARG A 268 10.54 -6.80 12.30
N LEU A 269 10.47 -5.51 12.64
CA LEU A 269 10.00 -5.06 13.95
C LEU A 269 8.47 -5.09 14.07
N VAL A 270 7.79 -5.02 12.94
CA VAL A 270 6.32 -5.09 12.83
C VAL A 270 5.97 -6.30 11.95
N PRO A 271 4.81 -6.93 12.18
CA PRO A 271 4.43 -8.13 11.43
C PRO A 271 3.96 -7.77 10.00
N MET A 272 4.86 -7.23 9.20
CA MET A 272 4.65 -6.99 7.78
C MET A 272 5.50 -8.00 7.01
N SER A 273 4.87 -8.88 6.24
CA SER A 273 5.52 -9.78 5.30
C SER A 273 5.66 -9.11 3.94
N ASP A 274 6.68 -9.50 3.20
CA ASP A 274 6.83 -9.20 1.77
C ASP A 274 6.94 -7.70 1.40
N VAL A 275 7.63 -6.92 2.26
CA VAL A 275 7.95 -5.54 1.95
C VAL A 275 9.13 -5.51 0.97
N PRO A 276 8.97 -4.91 -0.22
CA PRO A 276 10.03 -4.83 -1.21
C PRO A 276 11.20 -3.98 -0.72
N ASP A 277 12.42 -4.36 -1.09
CA ASP A 277 13.60 -3.56 -0.79
C ASP A 277 13.82 -2.50 -1.87
N VAL A 278 13.63 -1.27 -1.50
CA VAL A 278 13.84 -0.10 -2.37
C VAL A 278 15.19 0.57 -2.13
N GLY A 279 16.06 -0.05 -1.29
CA GLY A 279 17.33 0.51 -0.88
C GLY A 279 17.21 1.62 0.17
N PRO A 280 18.17 2.55 0.23
CA PRO A 280 18.15 3.65 1.18
C PRO A 280 16.92 4.53 1.03
N PHE A 281 16.33 4.90 2.16
CA PHE A 281 15.11 5.71 2.19
C PHE A 281 15.18 6.82 3.24
N LYS A 282 14.40 7.88 2.99
CA LYS A 282 14.14 8.98 3.92
C LYS A 282 12.66 9.30 3.90
N ILE A 283 12.06 9.42 5.09
CA ILE A 283 10.65 9.80 5.25
C ILE A 283 10.59 10.93 6.27
N GLY A 284 9.96 12.03 5.92
CA GLY A 284 9.65 13.13 6.83
C GLY A 284 8.16 13.43 6.77
N LEU A 285 7.53 13.62 7.91
CA LEU A 285 6.10 13.97 7.99
C LEU A 285 5.75 14.65 9.30
N GLY A 286 4.70 15.45 9.28
CA GLY A 286 3.99 15.91 10.47
C GLY A 286 2.75 15.07 10.70
N LEU A 287 2.54 14.60 11.94
CA LEU A 287 1.35 13.85 12.35
C LEU A 287 0.57 14.64 13.38
N SER A 288 -0.71 14.88 13.15
CA SER A 288 -1.61 15.53 14.10
C SER A 288 -2.99 14.90 14.07
N ASP A 289 -3.67 14.88 15.22
CA ASP A 289 -5.10 14.66 15.26
C ASP A 289 -5.83 16.02 15.16
N ILE A 290 -6.75 16.13 14.22
CA ILE A 290 -7.47 17.38 13.91
C ILE A 290 -8.91 17.36 14.44
N ALA A 291 -9.43 16.18 14.74
CA ALA A 291 -10.74 15.93 15.33
C ALA A 291 -10.71 14.55 16.02
N PRO A 292 -11.72 14.20 16.84
CA PRO A 292 -11.82 12.86 17.40
C PRO A 292 -11.69 11.78 16.31
N GLU A 293 -10.78 10.84 16.53
CA GLU A 293 -10.50 9.72 15.60
C GLU A 293 -10.15 10.15 14.16
N THR A 294 -9.63 11.36 13.99
CA THR A 294 -9.24 11.90 12.69
C THR A 294 -7.80 12.40 12.73
N TYR A 295 -6.95 11.77 11.95
CA TYR A 295 -5.50 12.00 11.91
C TYR A 295 -5.08 12.60 10.59
N LYS A 296 -4.18 13.57 10.65
CA LYS A 296 -3.63 14.26 9.48
C LYS A 296 -2.13 14.06 9.38
N ILE A 297 -1.69 13.63 8.21
CA ILE A 297 -0.30 13.66 7.79
C ILE A 297 -0.09 14.93 6.96
N SER A 298 0.85 15.76 7.37
CA SER A 298 1.24 17.00 6.68
C SER A 298 2.71 16.96 6.32
N ASN A 299 3.08 17.74 5.30
CA ASN A 299 4.48 17.88 4.86
C ASN A 299 5.17 16.52 4.59
N LEU A 300 4.40 15.54 4.12
CA LEU A 300 4.95 14.25 3.74
C LEU A 300 6.04 14.44 2.69
N LYS A 301 7.20 13.89 2.96
CA LYS A 301 8.36 13.83 2.05
C LYS A 301 8.95 12.44 2.15
N VAL A 302 8.88 11.69 1.09
CA VAL A 302 9.47 10.36 0.97
C VAL A 302 10.51 10.42 -0.13
N ALA A 303 11.67 9.83 0.09
CA ALA A 303 12.70 9.65 -0.93
C ALA A 303 13.25 8.21 -0.81
N PHE A 304 13.39 7.52 -1.92
CA PHE A 304 14.03 6.21 -2.02
C PHE A 304 14.60 6.02 -3.43
N GLY A 305 15.87 5.58 -3.51
CA GLY A 305 16.60 5.61 -4.78
C GLY A 305 16.53 7.00 -5.43
N ASP A 306 16.09 7.04 -6.69
CA ASP A 306 15.86 8.29 -7.43
C ASP A 306 14.40 8.77 -7.34
N SER A 307 13.58 8.13 -6.50
CA SER A 307 12.16 8.44 -6.35
C SER A 307 11.91 9.43 -5.23
N ASP A 308 10.92 10.29 -5.45
CA ASP A 308 10.36 11.18 -4.45
C ASP A 308 8.82 11.05 -4.38
N LEU A 309 8.25 11.33 -3.21
CA LEU A 309 6.81 11.49 -3.03
C LEU A 309 6.57 12.51 -1.93
N GLY A 310 5.76 13.50 -2.22
CA GLY A 310 5.37 14.54 -1.27
C GLY A 310 3.87 14.73 -1.20
N GLY A 311 3.40 15.42 -0.14
CA GLY A 311 1.99 15.78 -0.04
C GLY A 311 1.43 15.78 1.36
N SER A 312 0.14 15.45 1.45
CA SER A 312 -0.61 15.33 2.70
C SER A 312 -1.66 14.24 2.60
N ALA A 313 -2.04 13.68 3.76
CA ALA A 313 -3.11 12.71 3.86
C ALA A 313 -3.91 12.91 5.14
N GLU A 314 -5.15 12.46 5.14
CA GLU A 314 -6.06 12.49 6.28
C GLU A 314 -6.77 11.14 6.38
N LEU A 315 -6.84 10.59 7.59
CA LEU A 315 -7.55 9.37 7.91
C LEU A 315 -8.57 9.65 9.00
N SER A 316 -9.85 9.49 8.71
CA SER A 316 -10.93 9.58 9.69
C SER A 316 -11.49 8.19 9.99
N LEU A 317 -11.50 7.82 11.27
CA LEU A 317 -12.09 6.60 11.82
C LEU A 317 -13.40 6.86 12.56
N ALA A 318 -13.86 8.11 12.58
CA ALA A 318 -15.06 8.54 13.31
C ALA A 318 -16.39 8.02 12.72
N GLN A 319 -16.36 7.47 11.53
CA GLN A 319 -17.54 6.95 10.82
C GLN A 319 -17.53 5.42 10.80
N LYS A 320 -18.65 4.80 10.40
CA LYS A 320 -18.73 3.33 10.26
C LYS A 320 -17.68 2.75 9.31
N ARG A 321 -17.30 3.53 8.29
CA ARG A 321 -16.23 3.20 7.35
C ARG A 321 -15.10 4.20 7.49
N PRO A 322 -13.85 3.72 7.54
CA PRO A 322 -12.69 4.61 7.46
C PRO A 322 -12.76 5.47 6.19
N ARG A 323 -12.47 6.77 6.35
CA ARG A 323 -12.34 7.70 5.20
C ARG A 323 -10.91 8.15 5.05
N PHE A 324 -10.36 7.93 3.88
CA PHE A 324 -9.00 8.33 3.51
C PHE A 324 -9.03 9.45 2.48
N THR A 325 -8.34 10.57 2.74
CA THR A 325 -8.18 11.65 1.76
C THR A 325 -6.70 11.93 1.60
N ALA A 326 -6.19 11.94 0.35
CA ALA A 326 -4.78 12.25 0.10
C ALA A 326 -4.60 13.14 -1.12
N THR A 327 -3.63 14.05 -1.00
CA THR A 327 -3.11 14.85 -2.11
C THR A 327 -1.61 14.63 -2.17
N LEU A 328 -1.17 13.94 -3.21
CA LEU A 328 0.21 13.50 -3.38
C LEU A 328 0.81 14.03 -4.68
N SER A 329 2.10 14.28 -4.67
CA SER A 329 2.84 14.70 -5.85
C SER A 329 4.25 14.10 -5.86
N SER A 330 4.79 13.89 -7.07
CA SER A 330 6.14 13.37 -7.28
C SER A 330 6.79 14.02 -8.51
N GLN A 331 8.08 14.28 -8.45
CA GLN A 331 8.86 14.65 -9.64
C GLN A 331 9.32 13.40 -10.39
N ASN A 332 9.68 12.35 -9.66
CA ASN A 332 10.08 11.08 -10.25
C ASN A 332 9.68 9.93 -9.31
N LEU A 333 8.73 9.09 -9.72
CA LEU A 333 8.30 7.92 -8.97
C LEU A 333 8.60 6.65 -9.76
N ASP A 334 9.66 5.96 -9.36
CA ASP A 334 10.07 4.69 -9.97
C ASP A 334 9.57 3.51 -9.12
N LEU A 335 8.51 2.86 -9.58
CA LEU A 335 7.95 1.67 -8.95
C LEU A 335 8.51 0.35 -9.51
N ARG A 336 9.46 0.39 -10.46
CA ARG A 336 10.07 -0.82 -11.03
C ARG A 336 10.72 -1.71 -9.98
N PRO A 337 11.51 -1.18 -9.01
CA PRO A 337 12.08 -2.00 -7.93
C PRO A 337 11.03 -2.63 -7.02
N VAL A 338 9.92 -1.93 -6.80
CA VAL A 338 8.82 -2.38 -5.94
C VAL A 338 8.02 -3.50 -6.61
N LEU A 339 7.63 -3.27 -7.87
CA LEU A 339 6.70 -4.14 -8.59
C LEU A 339 7.38 -5.35 -9.23
N SER A 340 8.68 -5.26 -9.58
CA SER A 340 9.44 -6.41 -10.13
C SER A 340 9.60 -7.55 -9.13
N GLN A 341 9.50 -7.28 -7.83
CA GLN A 341 9.56 -8.27 -6.75
C GLN A 341 8.18 -8.83 -6.38
N SER A 342 7.10 -8.22 -6.86
CA SER A 342 5.74 -8.70 -6.60
C SER A 342 5.31 -9.75 -7.62
N GLU A 343 4.70 -10.85 -7.15
CA GLU A 343 4.12 -11.89 -8.02
C GLU A 343 2.96 -11.36 -8.89
N LEU A 344 2.44 -10.16 -8.59
CA LEU A 344 1.35 -9.50 -9.31
C LEU A 344 1.67 -9.18 -10.79
N ILE A 345 2.96 -9.08 -11.14
CA ILE A 345 3.41 -8.77 -12.53
C ILE A 345 4.12 -9.97 -13.17
N SER A 346 4.49 -10.96 -12.39
CA SER A 346 4.85 -12.27 -12.92
C SER A 346 3.56 -12.86 -13.47
N GLY A 347 3.32 -12.73 -14.77
CA GLY A 347 2.29 -13.53 -15.44
C GLY A 347 2.44 -14.98 -14.99
N PRO A 348 1.40 -15.82 -15.06
CA PRO A 348 1.44 -17.16 -14.53
C PRO A 348 2.75 -17.82 -14.97
N LYS A 349 3.61 -18.17 -14.01
CA LYS A 349 4.83 -18.95 -14.25
C LYS A 349 4.34 -20.19 -15.00
N GLU A 350 4.67 -20.31 -16.26
CA GLU A 350 4.36 -21.54 -17.01
C GLU A 350 4.91 -22.71 -16.19
N PRO A 351 4.07 -23.63 -15.72
CA PRO A 351 4.59 -24.86 -15.15
C PRO A 351 5.20 -25.64 -16.30
N VAL A 352 6.52 -25.70 -16.32
CA VAL A 352 7.27 -26.62 -17.20
C VAL A 352 6.71 -28.02 -16.95
N GLY A 353 5.93 -28.55 -17.93
CA GLY A 353 5.63 -29.97 -18.01
C GLY A 353 4.31 -30.49 -17.43
N LYS A 354 3.17 -29.79 -17.61
CA LYS A 354 1.87 -30.50 -17.66
C LYS A 354 1.05 -29.97 -18.84
N SER A 355 0.59 -30.87 -19.71
CA SER A 355 -0.31 -30.54 -20.80
C SER A 355 -1.49 -29.74 -20.26
N LYS A 356 -1.58 -28.44 -20.60
CA LYS A 356 -2.77 -27.63 -20.36
C LYS A 356 -3.94 -28.37 -21.02
N LYS A 357 -4.96 -28.73 -20.25
CA LYS A 357 -6.31 -28.89 -20.80
C LYS A 357 -6.56 -27.60 -21.58
N LYS A 358 -6.85 -27.73 -22.88
CA LYS A 358 -7.22 -26.63 -23.76
C LYS A 358 -8.38 -25.89 -23.10
N ASN A 359 -8.10 -24.79 -22.39
CA ASN A 359 -9.15 -23.88 -21.98
C ASN A 359 -9.61 -23.18 -23.25
N ASP A 360 -10.81 -23.47 -23.71
CA ASP A 360 -11.37 -22.91 -24.93
C ASP A 360 -11.69 -21.41 -24.82
N LYS A 361 -11.46 -20.78 -23.64
CA LYS A 361 -11.77 -19.38 -23.36
C LYS A 361 -10.56 -18.59 -22.84
N ILE A 362 -10.44 -17.33 -23.29
CA ILE A 362 -9.39 -16.38 -22.88
C ILE A 362 -9.88 -15.47 -21.76
N LEU A 363 -11.17 -15.07 -21.76
CA LEU A 363 -11.71 -14.14 -20.78
C LEU A 363 -11.85 -14.80 -19.40
N PRO A 364 -11.20 -14.26 -18.33
CA PRO A 364 -11.30 -14.85 -17.00
C PRO A 364 -12.73 -14.83 -16.46
N GLY A 365 -13.19 -15.99 -16.01
CA GLY A 365 -14.51 -16.15 -15.38
C GLY A 365 -14.50 -16.05 -13.86
N ASP A 366 -13.32 -15.91 -13.24
CA ASP A 366 -13.18 -15.81 -11.79
C ASP A 366 -13.76 -14.50 -11.27
N HIS A 367 -14.38 -14.56 -10.09
CA HIS A 367 -14.94 -13.38 -9.44
C HIS A 367 -13.86 -12.34 -9.14
N LEU A 368 -14.12 -11.10 -9.51
CA LEU A 368 -13.28 -9.97 -9.16
C LEU A 368 -13.46 -9.63 -7.66
N PRO A 369 -12.38 -9.37 -6.90
CA PRO A 369 -12.46 -9.07 -5.46
C PRO A 369 -12.92 -7.62 -5.20
N LEU A 370 -14.06 -7.22 -5.78
CA LEU A 370 -14.57 -5.85 -5.74
C LEU A 370 -15.20 -5.46 -4.40
N ASP A 371 -15.51 -6.43 -3.53
CA ASP A 371 -16.09 -6.17 -2.21
C ASP A 371 -15.17 -5.33 -1.31
N VAL A 372 -13.86 -5.32 -1.56
CA VAL A 372 -12.90 -4.47 -0.83
C VAL A 372 -13.25 -2.99 -0.94
N LEU A 373 -13.87 -2.57 -2.03
CA LEU A 373 -14.31 -1.18 -2.25
C LEU A 373 -15.44 -0.74 -1.31
N LYS A 374 -16.12 -1.68 -0.66
CA LYS A 374 -17.21 -1.39 0.29
C LYS A 374 -16.72 -1.11 1.71
N TYR A 375 -15.44 -1.39 2.03
CA TYR A 375 -14.93 -1.32 3.40
C TYR A 375 -14.40 0.06 3.81
N ALA A 376 -14.10 0.93 2.86
CA ALA A 376 -13.57 2.27 3.12
C ALA A 376 -14.02 3.27 2.06
N ASP A 377 -14.04 4.55 2.43
CA ASP A 377 -14.20 5.66 1.50
C ASP A 377 -12.83 6.29 1.22
N ALA A 378 -12.61 6.78 0.01
CA ALA A 378 -11.33 7.38 -0.35
C ALA A 378 -11.50 8.57 -1.31
N ARG A 379 -10.62 9.56 -1.18
CA ARG A 379 -10.41 10.61 -2.18
C ARG A 379 -8.92 10.78 -2.38
N LEU A 380 -8.46 10.57 -3.61
CA LEU A 380 -7.06 10.66 -3.96
C LEU A 380 -6.85 11.61 -5.13
N THR A 381 -5.96 12.58 -4.94
CA THR A 381 -5.38 13.38 -6.03
C THR A 381 -3.88 13.07 -6.07
N PHE A 382 -3.40 12.64 -7.22
CA PHE A 382 -1.99 12.30 -7.42
C PHE A 382 -1.48 12.91 -8.72
N ASN A 383 -0.35 13.60 -8.65
CA ASN A 383 0.34 14.16 -9.82
C ASN A 383 1.78 13.65 -9.84
N ALA A 384 2.24 13.16 -10.98
CA ALA A 384 3.63 12.76 -11.14
C ALA A 384 4.19 13.25 -12.47
N ARG A 385 5.35 13.92 -12.43
CA ARG A 385 6.02 14.36 -13.66
C ARG A 385 6.60 13.18 -14.43
N VAL A 386 7.22 12.24 -13.73
CA VAL A 386 7.72 10.99 -14.29
C VAL A 386 7.24 9.84 -13.40
N PHE A 387 6.55 8.88 -13.99
CA PHE A 387 6.01 7.71 -13.31
C PHE A 387 6.44 6.44 -14.07
N LEU A 388 7.32 5.64 -13.44
CA LEU A 388 7.95 4.49 -14.06
C LEU A 388 7.38 3.18 -13.50
N LEU A 389 6.79 2.40 -14.37
CA LEU A 389 6.34 1.03 -14.15
C LEU A 389 7.28 0.04 -14.85
N PRO A 390 7.30 -1.26 -14.55
CA PRO A 390 8.22 -2.24 -15.13
C PRO A 390 8.30 -2.25 -16.66
N ARG A 391 7.18 -1.93 -17.33
CA ARG A 391 7.09 -1.92 -18.78
C ARG A 391 6.49 -0.64 -19.36
N LEU A 392 6.29 0.38 -18.54
CA LEU A 392 5.61 1.60 -18.94
C LEU A 392 6.24 2.81 -18.27
N ALA A 393 6.54 3.84 -19.06
CA ALA A 393 6.96 5.14 -18.57
C ALA A 393 5.88 6.18 -18.95
N ILE A 394 5.29 6.76 -17.94
CA ILE A 394 4.23 7.76 -18.01
C ILE A 394 4.83 9.09 -17.58
N ASN A 395 4.55 10.17 -18.31
CA ASN A 395 4.94 11.51 -17.92
C ASN A 395 3.70 12.37 -17.68
N ASP A 396 3.87 13.38 -16.86
CA ASP A 396 2.85 14.40 -16.55
C ASP A 396 1.49 13.77 -16.16
N LEU A 397 1.56 12.68 -15.34
CA LEU A 397 0.37 12.00 -14.85
C LEU A 397 -0.40 12.91 -13.90
N ALA A 398 -1.67 13.15 -14.20
CA ALA A 398 -2.67 13.70 -13.30
C ALA A 398 -3.77 12.65 -13.06
N PHE A 399 -3.96 12.27 -11.80
CA PHE A 399 -4.90 11.24 -11.39
C PHE A 399 -5.80 11.76 -10.28
N GLN A 400 -7.12 11.60 -10.44
CA GLN A 400 -8.10 11.96 -9.42
C GLN A 400 -9.16 10.87 -9.31
N MET A 401 -9.40 10.41 -8.08
CA MET A 401 -10.43 9.41 -7.81
C MET A 401 -11.21 9.70 -6.54
N VAL A 402 -12.46 9.28 -6.52
CA VAL A 402 -13.35 9.25 -5.37
C VAL A 402 -13.92 7.84 -5.23
N LEU A 403 -13.86 7.28 -4.04
CA LEU A 403 -14.53 6.05 -3.65
C LEU A 403 -15.48 6.39 -2.51
N ASP A 404 -16.78 6.21 -2.73
CA ASP A 404 -17.81 6.46 -1.74
C ASP A 404 -18.82 5.30 -1.74
N GLU A 405 -18.94 4.61 -0.61
CA GLU A 405 -19.87 3.48 -0.42
C GLU A 405 -19.76 2.36 -1.47
N GLY A 406 -18.56 2.10 -2.01
CA GLY A 406 -18.36 1.11 -3.06
C GLY A 406 -18.62 1.64 -4.48
N HIS A 407 -18.83 2.94 -4.63
CA HIS A 407 -18.86 3.61 -5.91
C HIS A 407 -17.51 4.29 -6.16
N LEU A 408 -16.71 3.75 -7.07
CA LEU A 408 -15.42 4.27 -7.47
C LEU A 408 -15.57 5.10 -8.74
N ILE A 409 -15.27 6.39 -8.65
CA ILE A 409 -15.21 7.30 -9.78
C ILE A 409 -13.76 7.74 -9.95
N VAL A 410 -13.14 7.38 -11.06
CA VAL A 410 -11.88 7.99 -11.51
C VAL A 410 -12.25 9.13 -12.44
N GLU A 411 -12.27 10.33 -11.88
CA GLU A 411 -12.73 11.55 -12.58
C GLU A 411 -11.76 11.96 -13.68
N ARG A 412 -10.45 11.65 -13.47
CA ARG A 412 -9.40 12.09 -14.36
C ARG A 412 -8.19 11.17 -14.31
N ILE A 413 -7.79 10.70 -15.46
CA ILE A 413 -6.46 10.15 -15.74
C ILE A 413 -5.95 10.87 -16.97
N GLU A 414 -5.06 11.84 -16.79
CA GLU A 414 -4.39 12.50 -17.90
C GLU A 414 -2.89 12.23 -17.82
N ALA A 415 -2.27 11.94 -18.94
CA ALA A 415 -0.85 11.65 -18.99
C ALA A 415 -0.27 11.83 -20.39
N THR A 416 1.06 11.89 -20.48
CA THR A 416 1.78 11.74 -21.74
C THR A 416 2.55 10.41 -21.75
N MET A 417 2.45 9.68 -22.85
CA MET A 417 3.03 8.36 -23.00
C MET A 417 3.51 8.17 -24.44
N GLY A 418 4.77 7.76 -24.62
CA GLY A 418 5.33 7.54 -25.98
C GLY A 418 5.25 8.77 -26.91
N GLY A 419 5.15 9.99 -26.37
CA GLY A 419 4.97 11.21 -27.16
C GLY A 419 3.51 11.62 -27.41
N GLY A 420 2.55 10.70 -27.23
CA GLY A 420 1.11 10.97 -27.31
C GLY A 420 0.49 11.35 -25.97
N THR A 421 -0.80 11.65 -26.01
CA THR A 421 -1.61 11.99 -24.83
C THR A 421 -2.57 10.86 -24.48
N LEU A 422 -2.78 10.63 -23.20
CA LEU A 422 -3.77 9.74 -22.61
C LEU A 422 -4.78 10.56 -21.83
N ASP A 423 -6.06 10.33 -22.04
CA ASP A 423 -7.17 10.80 -21.22
C ASP A 423 -8.12 9.62 -20.95
N ALA A 424 -8.49 9.43 -19.66
CA ALA A 424 -9.41 8.36 -19.32
C ALA A 424 -10.25 8.70 -18.10
N GLN A 425 -11.47 8.15 -18.08
CA GLN A 425 -12.42 8.22 -16.98
C GLN A 425 -13.01 6.84 -16.73
N ILE A 426 -13.24 6.50 -15.46
CA ILE A 426 -13.81 5.21 -15.06
C ILE A 426 -14.86 5.46 -13.99
N ASP A 427 -16.03 4.89 -14.17
CA ASP A 427 -17.09 4.80 -13.17
C ASP A 427 -17.38 3.33 -12.89
N LEU A 428 -17.13 2.89 -11.65
CA LEU A 428 -17.32 1.51 -11.21
C LEU A 428 -18.19 1.48 -9.95
N ASN A 429 -19.41 1.04 -10.09
CA ASN A 429 -20.36 0.92 -8.99
C ASN A 429 -20.55 -0.53 -8.57
N VAL A 430 -20.18 -0.88 -7.32
CA VAL A 430 -20.29 -2.22 -6.76
C VAL A 430 -21.35 -2.31 -5.64
N GLN A 431 -22.22 -1.32 -5.51
CA GLN A 431 -23.29 -1.33 -4.49
C GLN A 431 -24.37 -2.36 -4.76
N GLY A 432 -24.59 -2.71 -6.04
CA GLY A 432 -25.57 -3.71 -6.47
C GLY A 432 -25.10 -5.16 -6.29
N GLU A 433 -25.90 -6.10 -6.80
CA GLU A 433 -25.54 -7.53 -6.86
C GLU A 433 -24.45 -7.79 -7.90
N GLU A 434 -24.43 -7.02 -8.98
CA GLU A 434 -23.40 -7.03 -10.01
C GLU A 434 -22.72 -5.66 -10.07
N ALA A 435 -21.43 -5.68 -10.37
CA ALA A 435 -20.68 -4.45 -10.59
C ALA A 435 -21.08 -3.83 -11.94
N ALA A 436 -21.36 -2.52 -11.95
CA ALA A 436 -21.59 -1.75 -13.15
C ALA A 436 -20.34 -0.93 -13.47
N LEU A 437 -19.81 -1.06 -14.67
CA LEU A 437 -18.63 -0.39 -15.18
C LEU A 437 -19.00 0.53 -16.34
N GLN A 438 -18.52 1.79 -16.29
CA GLN A 438 -18.43 2.67 -17.46
C GLN A 438 -16.97 3.09 -17.61
N ALA A 439 -16.45 3.10 -18.83
CA ALA A 439 -15.07 3.50 -19.08
C ALA A 439 -14.95 4.27 -20.39
N GLU A 440 -14.37 5.46 -20.31
CA GLU A 440 -13.96 6.25 -21.47
C GLU A 440 -12.43 6.29 -21.50
N LEU A 441 -11.85 6.04 -22.68
CA LEU A 441 -10.40 6.11 -22.90
C LEU A 441 -10.14 6.80 -24.24
N GLN A 442 -9.27 7.78 -24.24
CA GLN A 442 -8.76 8.45 -25.42
C GLN A 442 -7.24 8.51 -25.38
N ILE A 443 -6.60 7.96 -26.39
CA ILE A 443 -5.16 8.08 -26.63
C ILE A 443 -5.00 8.74 -27.99
N ASN A 444 -4.19 9.80 -28.07
CA ASN A 444 -3.93 10.50 -29.32
C ASN A 444 -2.44 10.54 -29.60
N GLN A 445 -2.07 10.28 -30.86
CA GLN A 445 -0.71 10.43 -31.39
C GLN A 445 0.36 9.67 -30.60
N LEU A 446 0.03 8.47 -30.12
CA LEU A 446 0.99 7.61 -29.44
C LEU A 446 2.01 7.07 -30.45
N ASP A 447 3.28 7.42 -30.30
CA ASP A 447 4.39 6.90 -31.09
C ASP A 447 4.64 5.43 -30.68
N LEU A 448 4.26 4.52 -31.56
CA LEU A 448 4.30 3.08 -31.31
C LEU A 448 5.73 2.56 -31.14
N ASP A 449 6.67 3.07 -31.92
CA ASP A 449 8.08 2.69 -31.85
C ASP A 449 8.69 3.07 -30.48
N ARG A 450 8.47 4.30 -30.02
CA ARG A 450 8.94 4.74 -28.70
C ARG A 450 8.33 3.91 -27.57
N MET A 451 7.07 3.57 -27.68
CA MET A 451 6.39 2.75 -26.69
C MET A 451 6.95 1.33 -26.68
N LEU A 452 7.03 0.69 -27.83
CA LEU A 452 7.52 -0.69 -27.98
C LEU A 452 8.98 -0.83 -27.54
N LYS A 453 9.85 0.10 -27.87
CA LYS A 453 11.25 0.12 -27.41
C LYS A 453 11.35 0.16 -25.88
N LYS A 454 10.52 0.97 -25.21
CA LYS A 454 10.45 0.98 -23.73
C LYS A 454 9.95 -0.33 -23.15
N LEU A 455 9.14 -1.09 -23.89
CA LEU A 455 8.70 -2.45 -23.52
C LEU A 455 9.76 -3.52 -23.80
N GLY A 456 10.93 -3.16 -24.36
CA GLY A 456 11.98 -4.10 -24.78
C GLY A 456 11.62 -4.84 -26.07
N LEU A 457 10.71 -4.30 -26.86
CA LEU A 457 10.24 -4.84 -28.16
C LEU A 457 10.76 -3.91 -29.27
N GLU A 458 12.01 -4.10 -29.64
CA GLU A 458 12.62 -3.34 -30.75
C GLU A 458 12.21 -3.89 -32.11
N ASP A 459 12.07 -3.01 -33.10
CA ASP A 459 11.76 -3.34 -34.49
C ASP A 459 10.50 -4.22 -34.65
N VAL A 460 9.41 -3.89 -33.98
CA VAL A 460 8.11 -4.58 -34.10
C VAL A 460 7.19 -3.85 -35.08
N ALA A 461 6.91 -2.58 -34.75
CA ALA A 461 6.07 -1.71 -35.56
C ALA A 461 6.36 -0.25 -35.27
N GLU A 462 6.15 0.59 -36.29
CA GLU A 462 6.26 2.06 -36.20
C GLU A 462 4.94 2.68 -36.69
N GLY A 463 4.65 3.89 -36.22
CA GLY A 463 3.47 4.66 -36.62
C GLY A 463 2.85 5.39 -35.42
N GLU A 464 2.04 6.39 -35.70
CA GLU A 464 1.24 7.08 -34.68
C GLU A 464 -0.09 6.36 -34.48
N VAL A 465 -0.48 6.20 -33.21
CA VAL A 465 -1.70 5.44 -32.83
C VAL A 465 -2.68 6.36 -32.13
N ASP A 466 -3.92 6.34 -32.61
CA ASP A 466 -5.08 6.94 -31.95
C ASP A 466 -6.03 5.83 -31.48
N ILE A 467 -6.44 5.87 -30.21
CA ILE A 467 -7.38 4.90 -29.61
C ILE A 467 -8.52 5.67 -28.96
N GLN A 468 -9.74 5.26 -29.21
CA GLN A 468 -10.92 5.76 -28.53
C GLN A 468 -11.80 4.60 -28.11
N VAL A 469 -12.18 4.56 -26.85
CA VAL A 469 -13.05 3.55 -26.27
C VAL A 469 -14.08 4.26 -25.38
N ASP A 470 -15.34 3.88 -25.53
CA ASP A 470 -16.45 4.36 -24.73
C ASP A 470 -17.38 3.15 -24.54
N VAL A 471 -17.35 2.56 -23.36
CA VAL A 471 -18.01 1.28 -23.08
C VAL A 471 -18.64 1.26 -21.71
N GLU A 472 -19.73 0.51 -21.61
CA GLU A 472 -20.38 0.17 -20.35
C GLU A 472 -20.68 -1.33 -20.29
N GLY A 473 -20.65 -1.89 -19.09
CA GLY A 473 -20.93 -3.32 -18.90
C GLY A 473 -21.27 -3.64 -17.44
N GLN A 474 -21.84 -4.80 -17.23
CA GLN A 474 -22.22 -5.28 -15.89
C GLN A 474 -21.75 -6.71 -15.68
N GLY A 475 -21.34 -7.03 -14.44
CA GLY A 475 -20.92 -8.36 -14.08
C GLY A 475 -19.91 -8.39 -12.94
N ASN A 476 -19.63 -9.58 -12.42
CA ASN A 476 -18.71 -9.81 -11.31
C ASN A 476 -17.40 -10.51 -11.75
N SER A 477 -17.21 -10.68 -13.04
CA SER A 477 -15.98 -11.22 -13.63
C SER A 477 -15.68 -10.51 -14.96
N VAL A 478 -14.44 -10.60 -15.44
CA VAL A 478 -14.09 -10.04 -16.75
C VAL A 478 -14.98 -10.63 -17.85
N ALA A 479 -15.20 -11.95 -17.83
CA ALA A 479 -16.05 -12.62 -18.80
C ALA A 479 -17.50 -12.12 -18.77
N SER A 480 -18.09 -11.90 -17.58
CA SER A 480 -19.48 -11.41 -17.47
C SER A 480 -19.61 -9.95 -17.90
N ILE A 481 -18.67 -9.08 -17.53
CA ILE A 481 -18.65 -7.68 -17.97
C ILE A 481 -18.55 -7.62 -19.50
N MET A 482 -17.64 -8.40 -20.09
CA MET A 482 -17.48 -8.44 -21.55
C MET A 482 -18.70 -9.02 -22.27
N ALA A 483 -19.39 -10.00 -21.67
CA ALA A 483 -20.60 -10.59 -22.23
C ALA A 483 -21.79 -9.62 -22.27
N GLY A 484 -21.85 -8.66 -21.35
CA GLY A 484 -22.86 -7.60 -21.31
C GLY A 484 -22.37 -6.24 -21.84
N LEU A 485 -21.18 -6.19 -22.47
CA LEU A 485 -20.56 -4.95 -22.89
C LEU A 485 -21.38 -4.25 -23.99
N ASN A 486 -21.57 -2.94 -23.81
CA ASN A 486 -22.17 -2.04 -24.77
C ASN A 486 -21.22 -0.88 -25.04
N GLY A 487 -21.32 -0.24 -26.21
CA GLY A 487 -20.54 0.95 -26.52
C GLY A 487 -19.85 0.90 -27.88
N LYS A 488 -18.69 1.54 -27.94
CA LYS A 488 -17.93 1.69 -29.19
C LYS A 488 -16.44 1.77 -28.95
N SER A 489 -15.66 1.36 -29.96
CA SER A 489 -14.23 1.57 -29.95
C SER A 489 -13.71 1.90 -31.35
N SER A 490 -12.65 2.69 -31.42
CA SER A 490 -11.87 2.92 -32.63
C SER A 490 -10.38 2.80 -32.33
N PHE A 491 -9.65 2.29 -33.31
CA PHE A 491 -8.21 2.15 -33.27
C PHE A 491 -7.66 2.49 -34.66
N ILE A 492 -6.81 3.50 -34.72
CA ILE A 492 -6.24 4.01 -35.96
C ILE A 492 -4.73 4.04 -35.79
N ILE A 493 -4.00 3.41 -36.73
CA ILE A 493 -2.56 3.61 -36.91
C ILE A 493 -2.36 4.37 -38.20
N GLY A 494 -1.62 5.46 -38.17
CA GLY A 494 -1.21 6.24 -39.33
C GLY A 494 -0.14 5.54 -40.19
N GLU A 495 0.57 6.33 -40.99
CA GLU A 495 1.68 5.82 -41.80
C GLU A 495 2.79 5.27 -40.89
N GLY A 496 3.35 4.11 -41.28
CA GLY A 496 4.36 3.43 -40.50
C GLY A 496 4.90 2.16 -41.14
N GLN A 497 5.51 1.31 -40.33
CA GLN A 497 6.11 0.06 -40.76
C GLN A 497 5.75 -1.07 -39.77
N ILE A 498 5.54 -2.26 -40.29
CA ILE A 498 5.42 -3.49 -39.51
C ILE A 498 6.54 -4.44 -39.91
N TYR A 499 7.37 -4.85 -38.97
CA TYR A 499 8.48 -5.76 -39.24
C TYR A 499 7.97 -7.18 -39.45
N ASN A 500 8.29 -7.76 -40.59
CA ASN A 500 7.73 -9.03 -41.05
C ASN A 500 8.04 -10.20 -40.13
N LYS A 501 9.16 -10.16 -39.39
CA LYS A 501 9.53 -11.18 -38.40
C LYS A 501 8.46 -11.34 -37.30
N TYR A 502 7.73 -10.28 -36.96
CA TYR A 502 6.71 -10.30 -35.90
C TYR A 502 5.30 -10.63 -36.44
N ILE A 503 5.06 -10.46 -37.73
CA ILE A 503 3.81 -10.91 -38.32
C ILE A 503 3.68 -12.44 -38.17
N HIS A 504 4.82 -13.15 -38.12
CA HIS A 504 4.85 -14.59 -37.83
C HIS A 504 4.57 -14.96 -36.38
N LEU A 505 4.77 -14.03 -35.42
CA LEU A 505 4.53 -14.25 -34.00
C LEU A 505 3.06 -14.09 -33.58
N LEU A 506 2.22 -13.49 -34.42
CA LEU A 506 0.78 -13.33 -34.17
C LEU A 506 0.00 -14.65 -34.13
N GLY A 507 0.72 -15.75 -33.98
CA GLY A 507 0.22 -17.10 -33.74
C GLY A 507 0.56 -18.10 -34.84
N SER A 508 0.78 -19.33 -34.45
CA SER A 508 1.13 -20.43 -35.37
C SER A 508 0.08 -20.68 -36.46
N ILE A 509 -1.15 -20.26 -36.24
CA ILE A 509 -2.29 -20.40 -37.16
C ILE A 509 -2.32 -19.23 -38.15
N PHE A 510 -1.92 -18.02 -37.74
CA PHE A 510 -1.81 -16.87 -38.63
C PHE A 510 -0.49 -16.87 -39.43
N SER A 511 0.50 -17.66 -39.01
CA SER A 511 1.88 -17.57 -39.48
C SER A 511 2.09 -17.82 -40.98
N GLN A 512 1.21 -18.53 -41.64
CA GLN A 512 1.37 -18.84 -43.08
C GLN A 512 0.41 -18.08 -44.00
N THR A 513 -0.79 -17.79 -43.53
CA THR A 513 -1.86 -17.22 -44.39
C THR A 513 -1.97 -15.71 -44.23
N LEU A 514 -2.00 -15.19 -42.99
CA LEU A 514 -2.16 -13.77 -42.75
C LEU A 514 -1.00 -12.91 -43.29
N PRO A 515 0.29 -13.27 -43.05
CA PRO A 515 1.39 -12.52 -43.61
C PRO A 515 1.36 -12.41 -45.13
N ARG A 516 1.00 -13.50 -45.80
CA ARG A 516 0.88 -13.51 -47.28
C ARG A 516 -0.34 -12.73 -47.78
N LEU A 517 -1.36 -12.56 -46.97
CA LEU A 517 -2.51 -11.69 -47.24
C LEU A 517 -2.17 -10.22 -47.06
N LEU A 518 -1.37 -9.89 -46.05
CA LEU A 518 -0.95 -8.52 -45.77
C LEU A 518 0.15 -8.03 -46.72
N ASN A 519 1.08 -8.91 -47.08
CA ASN A 519 2.12 -8.62 -48.08
C ASN A 519 2.53 -9.89 -48.84
N PRO A 520 2.06 -10.08 -50.08
CA PRO A 520 2.44 -11.23 -50.92
C PRO A 520 3.93 -11.22 -51.32
N PHE A 521 4.68 -10.16 -51.04
CA PHE A 521 6.11 -10.00 -51.31
C PHE A 521 6.99 -10.13 -50.05
N LEU A 522 6.47 -10.63 -48.95
CA LEU A 522 7.05 -10.73 -47.61
C LEU A 522 8.46 -11.34 -47.58
N GLU A 523 8.76 -12.28 -48.49
CA GLU A 523 10.08 -12.91 -48.53
C GLU A 523 11.21 -12.01 -49.11
N ALA A 524 10.85 -10.81 -49.62
CA ALA A 524 11.78 -9.89 -50.25
C ALA A 524 12.12 -8.66 -49.40
N THR A 525 11.39 -8.41 -48.32
CA THR A 525 11.54 -7.22 -47.49
C THR A 525 11.56 -7.56 -45.99
N GLU A 526 12.30 -6.80 -45.19
CA GLU A 526 12.36 -6.95 -43.71
C GLU A 526 11.09 -6.42 -43.03
N TYR A 527 10.40 -5.47 -43.66
CA TYR A 527 9.20 -4.82 -43.17
C TYR A 527 8.15 -4.61 -44.26
N THR A 528 6.91 -4.39 -43.83
CA THR A 528 5.79 -3.97 -44.65
C THR A 528 5.47 -2.52 -44.39
N GLN A 529 5.58 -1.66 -45.40
CA GLN A 529 5.18 -0.25 -45.31
C GLN A 529 3.65 -0.18 -45.24
N THR A 530 3.13 0.46 -44.19
CA THR A 530 1.69 0.65 -43.99
C THR A 530 1.34 2.12 -44.23
N ASN A 531 0.23 2.38 -44.93
CA ASN A 531 -0.33 3.74 -45.02
C ASN A 531 -1.29 4.03 -43.85
N CYS A 532 -2.10 3.02 -43.49
CA CYS A 532 -2.91 3.07 -42.28
C CYS A 532 -3.45 1.70 -41.89
N ILE A 533 -3.79 1.55 -40.61
CA ILE A 533 -4.67 0.50 -40.09
C ILE A 533 -5.84 1.19 -39.38
N VAL A 534 -7.04 0.86 -39.75
CA VAL A 534 -8.25 1.46 -39.21
C VAL A 534 -9.19 0.38 -38.73
N SER A 535 -9.60 0.43 -37.48
CA SER A 535 -10.67 -0.40 -36.94
C SER A 535 -11.69 0.41 -36.18
N GLY A 536 -12.95 0.10 -36.31
CA GLY A 536 -14.06 0.64 -35.53
C GLY A 536 -15.04 -0.48 -35.22
N PHE A 537 -15.52 -0.50 -33.97
CA PHE A 537 -16.51 -1.48 -33.52
C PHE A 537 -17.65 -0.80 -32.78
N ALA A 538 -18.86 -1.15 -33.15
CA ALA A 538 -20.06 -0.92 -32.36
C ALA A 538 -20.34 -2.19 -31.54
N ILE A 539 -20.51 -2.04 -30.24
CA ILE A 539 -20.64 -3.16 -29.30
C ILE A 539 -22.04 -3.09 -28.70
N LYS A 540 -22.77 -4.20 -28.77
CA LYS A 540 -24.10 -4.31 -28.17
C LYS A 540 -24.30 -5.70 -27.58
N ASP A 541 -24.62 -5.74 -26.28
CA ASP A 541 -24.87 -6.98 -25.53
C ASP A 541 -23.73 -8.01 -25.74
N GLY A 542 -22.48 -7.57 -25.65
CA GLY A 542 -21.28 -8.38 -25.85
C GLY A 542 -20.98 -8.80 -27.29
N LEU A 543 -21.75 -8.32 -28.27
CA LEU A 543 -21.47 -8.52 -29.70
C LEU A 543 -20.81 -7.27 -30.27
N ALA A 544 -19.51 -7.34 -30.56
CA ALA A 544 -18.76 -6.29 -31.21
C ALA A 544 -18.79 -6.46 -32.73
N SER A 545 -19.57 -5.63 -33.44
CA SER A 545 -19.71 -5.62 -34.88
C SER A 545 -18.81 -4.55 -35.49
N SER A 546 -18.01 -4.92 -36.51
CA SER A 546 -17.11 -3.98 -37.16
C SER A 546 -17.88 -2.93 -37.96
N THR A 547 -17.64 -1.65 -37.68
CA THR A 547 -18.09 -0.51 -38.50
C THR A 547 -17.06 -0.16 -39.56
N ALA A 548 -15.79 -0.33 -39.27
CA ALA A 548 -14.67 -0.22 -40.18
C ALA A 548 -13.61 -1.25 -39.79
N LEU A 549 -12.98 -1.90 -40.76
CA LEU A 549 -11.79 -2.70 -40.54
C LEU A 549 -10.99 -2.74 -41.85
N MET A 550 -9.90 -1.99 -41.86
CA MET A 550 -9.06 -1.82 -43.06
C MET A 550 -7.58 -1.80 -42.66
N PHE A 551 -6.78 -2.52 -43.44
CA PHE A 551 -5.33 -2.42 -43.49
C PHE A 551 -4.94 -1.95 -44.89
N ASP A 552 -4.20 -0.86 -45.00
CA ASP A 552 -3.71 -0.32 -46.25
C ASP A 552 -2.20 -0.25 -46.30
N SER A 553 -1.61 -0.77 -47.35
CA SER A 553 -0.17 -0.74 -47.60
C SER A 553 0.12 -0.19 -48.99
N GLU A 554 1.40 -0.05 -49.37
CA GLU A 554 1.78 0.38 -50.72
C GLU A 554 1.20 -0.55 -51.83
N ASP A 555 1.20 -1.85 -51.62
CA ASP A 555 0.87 -2.85 -52.63
C ASP A 555 -0.60 -3.35 -52.56
N MET A 556 -1.26 -3.17 -51.39
CA MET A 556 -2.55 -3.84 -51.15
C MET A 556 -3.39 -3.09 -50.11
N THR A 557 -4.70 -3.10 -50.33
CA THR A 557 -5.70 -2.77 -49.33
C THR A 557 -6.41 -4.05 -48.89
N VAL A 558 -6.42 -4.36 -47.60
CA VAL A 558 -7.18 -5.48 -47.03
C VAL A 558 -8.39 -4.92 -46.30
N LEU A 559 -9.56 -5.26 -46.78
CA LEU A 559 -10.83 -4.88 -46.17
C LEU A 559 -11.40 -6.07 -45.40
N SER A 560 -11.92 -5.83 -44.22
CA SER A 560 -12.58 -6.86 -43.42
C SER A 560 -13.91 -6.34 -42.86
N LYS A 561 -14.86 -7.27 -42.68
CA LYS A 561 -16.12 -7.03 -42.01
C LYS A 561 -16.51 -8.27 -41.22
N GLY A 562 -16.99 -8.09 -40.01
CA GLY A 562 -17.39 -9.21 -39.16
C GLY A 562 -17.68 -8.81 -37.75
N GLU A 563 -17.69 -9.79 -36.88
CA GLU A 563 -18.07 -9.62 -35.49
C GLU A 563 -17.26 -10.52 -34.56
N VAL A 564 -17.17 -10.05 -33.30
CA VAL A 564 -16.65 -10.81 -32.16
C VAL A 564 -17.77 -10.93 -31.14
N ASN A 565 -18.10 -12.15 -30.75
CA ASN A 565 -19.05 -12.40 -29.67
C ASN A 565 -18.28 -12.70 -28.39
N PHE A 566 -18.26 -11.77 -27.43
CA PHE A 566 -17.52 -11.92 -26.18
C PHE A 566 -18.12 -12.97 -25.23
N THR A 567 -19.41 -13.27 -25.33
CA THR A 567 -20.05 -14.33 -24.52
C THR A 567 -19.53 -15.72 -24.89
N THR A 568 -19.39 -15.98 -26.20
CA THR A 568 -18.91 -17.26 -26.72
C THR A 568 -17.47 -17.24 -27.15
N GLU A 569 -16.84 -16.06 -27.14
CA GLU A 569 -15.49 -15.78 -27.65
C GLU A 569 -15.28 -16.16 -29.13
N LYS A 570 -16.35 -16.23 -29.91
CA LYS A 570 -16.29 -16.58 -31.31
C LYS A 570 -16.01 -15.40 -32.20
N LEU A 571 -15.25 -15.68 -33.28
CA LEU A 571 -14.91 -14.77 -34.37
C LEU A 571 -15.64 -15.17 -35.62
N ASP A 572 -16.13 -14.18 -36.36
CA ASP A 572 -16.66 -14.37 -37.73
C ASP A 572 -16.37 -13.14 -38.60
N PHE A 573 -15.27 -13.16 -39.33
CA PHE A 573 -14.87 -12.07 -40.21
C PHE A 573 -14.70 -12.55 -41.64
N SER A 574 -15.19 -11.77 -42.58
CA SER A 574 -14.90 -11.88 -44.01
C SER A 574 -13.78 -10.92 -44.38
N ILE A 575 -12.72 -11.42 -45.01
CA ILE A 575 -11.50 -10.67 -45.33
C ILE A 575 -11.35 -10.66 -46.87
N LYS A 576 -11.20 -9.46 -47.43
CA LYS A 576 -11.03 -9.26 -48.87
C LYS A 576 -9.75 -8.45 -49.13
N PRO A 577 -8.68 -9.09 -49.60
CA PRO A 577 -7.52 -8.39 -50.14
C PRO A 577 -7.83 -7.80 -51.52
N VAL A 578 -7.43 -6.54 -51.73
CA VAL A 578 -7.60 -5.80 -52.99
C VAL A 578 -6.24 -5.25 -53.44
N PRO A 579 -5.60 -5.82 -54.44
CA PRO A 579 -4.31 -5.34 -54.96
C PRO A 579 -4.42 -3.95 -55.58
N LYS A 580 -3.43 -3.08 -55.38
CA LYS A 580 -3.32 -1.75 -56.00
C LYS A 580 -2.72 -1.83 -57.42
N GLU A 581 -2.98 -0.83 -58.25
CA GLU A 581 -2.56 -0.85 -59.67
C GLU A 581 -1.04 -0.84 -59.86
N GLY A 582 -0.19 -0.63 -59.04
CA GLY A 582 1.30 -0.75 -59.14
C GLY A 582 1.81 -2.16 -58.88
N ALA A 583 1.14 -2.87 -57.98
CA ALA A 583 1.53 -4.21 -57.52
C ALA A 583 1.51 -5.28 -58.61
N ARG A 584 0.68 -5.10 -59.63
CA ARG A 584 0.58 -6.04 -60.78
C ARG A 584 1.84 -6.10 -61.65
N LYS A 585 2.72 -5.09 -61.61
CA LYS A 585 3.96 -5.02 -62.40
C LYS A 585 5.18 -5.63 -61.69
N LYS A 586 5.13 -5.80 -60.35
CA LYS A 586 6.19 -6.46 -59.60
C LYS A 586 6.12 -7.98 -59.83
N LYS A 587 7.21 -8.63 -60.31
CA LYS A 587 7.28 -10.09 -60.56
C LYS A 587 6.93 -10.86 -59.27
N MET A 588 5.71 -11.39 -59.20
CA MET A 588 5.31 -12.32 -58.15
C MET A 588 6.08 -13.64 -58.27
N LYS A 589 6.70 -14.16 -57.23
CA LYS A 589 7.21 -15.53 -57.18
C LYS A 589 6.03 -16.51 -57.37
N ARG A 590 6.29 -17.59 -58.08
CA ARG A 590 5.36 -18.58 -58.65
C ARG A 590 4.34 -19.22 -57.68
N SER A 591 4.30 -18.91 -56.40
CA SER A 591 3.49 -19.65 -55.43
C SER A 591 2.05 -19.12 -55.19
N ILE A 592 1.74 -17.88 -55.56
CA ILE A 592 0.39 -17.33 -55.38
C ILE A 592 -0.07 -16.67 -56.68
N SER A 593 -1.17 -17.17 -57.25
CA SER A 593 -1.76 -16.55 -58.45
C SER A 593 -2.62 -15.34 -58.03
N LEU A 594 -2.67 -14.29 -58.88
CA LEU A 594 -3.58 -13.14 -58.73
C LEU A 594 -5.05 -13.58 -58.58
N SER A 595 -5.43 -14.73 -59.15
CA SER A 595 -6.76 -15.32 -58.97
C SER A 595 -7.01 -15.85 -57.56
N THR A 596 -5.97 -16.23 -56.84
CA THR A 596 -6.07 -16.66 -55.43
C THR A 596 -6.20 -15.46 -54.49
N LEU A 597 -5.49 -14.36 -54.77
CA LEU A 597 -5.60 -13.10 -54.02
C LEU A 597 -6.96 -12.40 -54.20
N ALA A 598 -7.67 -12.66 -55.31
CA ALA A 598 -9.01 -12.13 -55.52
C ALA A 598 -10.11 -12.92 -54.79
N LYS A 599 -9.76 -14.01 -54.08
CA LYS A 599 -10.71 -14.79 -53.27
C LYS A 599 -10.90 -14.11 -51.90
N GLN A 600 -12.09 -14.25 -51.34
CA GLN A 600 -12.40 -13.86 -49.98
C GLN A 600 -11.93 -14.95 -49.01
N PHE A 601 -11.50 -14.52 -47.83
CA PHE A 601 -11.12 -15.40 -46.73
C PHE A 601 -12.09 -15.20 -45.59
N ARG A 602 -12.27 -16.22 -44.76
CA ARG A 602 -13.05 -16.14 -43.53
C ARG A 602 -12.14 -16.41 -42.35
N LEU A 603 -12.13 -15.48 -41.39
CA LEU A 603 -11.56 -15.70 -40.08
C LEU A 603 -12.70 -16.15 -39.16
N SER A 604 -12.57 -17.34 -38.62
CA SER A 604 -13.55 -17.98 -37.72
C SER A 604 -12.86 -18.65 -36.55
N GLY A 605 -13.59 -19.39 -35.73
CA GLY A 605 -13.07 -20.04 -34.54
C GLY A 605 -13.33 -19.21 -33.30
N THR A 606 -12.44 -19.28 -32.30
CA THR A 606 -12.52 -18.54 -31.05
C THR A 606 -11.34 -17.60 -30.90
N LEU A 607 -11.42 -16.67 -29.92
CA LEU A 607 -10.27 -15.80 -29.55
C LEU A 607 -9.05 -16.63 -29.15
N ALA A 608 -9.26 -17.82 -28.55
CA ALA A 608 -8.21 -18.74 -28.13
C ALA A 608 -7.64 -19.57 -29.29
N ASP A 609 -8.46 -19.89 -30.28
CA ASP A 609 -8.09 -20.77 -31.43
C ASP A 609 -8.73 -20.23 -32.72
N PRO A 610 -8.19 -19.11 -33.26
CA PRO A 610 -8.71 -18.54 -34.51
C PRO A 610 -8.27 -19.36 -35.73
N SER A 611 -9.12 -19.44 -36.74
CA SER A 611 -8.85 -20.17 -38.00
C SER A 611 -9.16 -19.30 -39.21
N ILE A 612 -8.33 -19.39 -40.26
CA ILE A 612 -8.53 -18.70 -41.52
C ILE A 612 -8.71 -19.73 -42.65
N GLU A 613 -9.82 -19.62 -43.35
CA GLU A 613 -10.17 -20.49 -44.48
C GLU A 613 -10.49 -19.67 -45.74
N VAL A 614 -10.33 -20.27 -46.92
CA VAL A 614 -10.81 -19.66 -48.16
C VAL A 614 -12.33 -19.75 -48.18
N ASP A 615 -13.01 -18.61 -48.28
CA ASP A 615 -14.47 -18.60 -48.34
C ASP A 615 -14.94 -19.13 -49.72
N THR A 616 -15.38 -20.37 -49.73
CA THR A 616 -15.94 -21.04 -50.91
C THR A 616 -17.43 -20.80 -51.09
N ARG A 617 -18.10 -20.22 -50.11
CA ARG A 617 -19.52 -19.84 -50.18
C ARG A 617 -19.65 -18.61 -51.06
N ARG A 618 -20.52 -18.66 -52.08
CA ARG A 618 -20.76 -17.50 -52.94
C ARG A 618 -21.19 -16.30 -52.12
N ALA A 619 -20.35 -15.28 -52.08
CA ALA A 619 -20.43 -14.07 -51.26
C ALA A 619 -21.69 -13.19 -51.46
N SER A 620 -22.69 -13.66 -52.19
CA SER A 620 -23.83 -12.83 -52.63
C SER A 620 -25.00 -12.79 -51.63
N LYS A 621 -25.02 -13.56 -50.54
CA LYS A 621 -26.19 -13.62 -49.64
C LYS A 621 -26.00 -13.06 -48.23
N THR A 622 -24.78 -12.85 -47.77
CA THR A 622 -24.53 -12.42 -46.38
C THR A 622 -24.50 -10.89 -46.24
N PHE A 623 -24.18 -10.15 -47.30
CA PHE A 623 -24.20 -8.68 -47.30
C PHE A 623 -25.58 -8.04 -47.32
N GLY A 624 -26.63 -8.78 -47.63
CA GLY A 624 -27.97 -8.25 -47.92
C GLY A 624 -29.05 -8.48 -46.86
N LYS A 625 -28.83 -9.26 -45.81
CA LYS A 625 -29.93 -9.65 -44.89
C LYS A 625 -29.87 -9.10 -43.49
N GLY A 626 -28.81 -8.37 -43.10
CA GLY A 626 -28.68 -7.78 -41.76
C GLY A 626 -28.66 -6.24 -41.68
N VAL A 627 -28.66 -5.53 -42.81
CA VAL A 627 -28.51 -4.07 -42.80
C VAL A 627 -29.63 -3.44 -43.65
N GLY A 628 -30.85 -3.52 -43.17
CA GLY A 628 -31.98 -2.74 -43.67
C GLY A 628 -32.07 -1.32 -43.08
N ALA A 629 -31.13 -0.92 -42.24
CA ALA A 629 -30.97 0.46 -41.76
C ALA A 629 -29.90 1.14 -42.62
N ALA A 630 -30.20 2.32 -43.13
CA ALA A 630 -29.33 3.10 -44.00
C ALA A 630 -27.87 3.04 -43.54
N LEU A 631 -26.98 2.50 -44.40
CA LEU A 631 -25.54 2.53 -44.18
C LEU A 631 -25.09 3.99 -44.15
N ILE A 632 -24.93 4.55 -42.97
CA ILE A 632 -24.43 5.91 -42.74
C ILE A 632 -23.04 5.77 -42.07
N GLY A 633 -22.10 6.64 -42.43
CA GLY A 633 -20.77 6.68 -41.83
C GLY A 633 -19.80 5.62 -42.36
N PRO A 634 -18.82 5.14 -41.55
CA PRO A 634 -17.70 4.34 -42.03
C PRO A 634 -18.10 3.01 -42.68
N ALA A 635 -19.20 2.40 -42.21
CA ALA A 635 -19.71 1.16 -42.79
C ALA A 635 -20.13 1.34 -44.25
N ALA A 636 -20.65 2.49 -44.65
CA ALA A 636 -20.99 2.80 -46.04
C ALA A 636 -19.73 2.93 -46.92
N VAL A 637 -18.71 3.63 -46.42
CA VAL A 637 -17.43 3.81 -47.12
C VAL A 637 -16.74 2.45 -47.31
N ILE A 638 -16.66 1.62 -46.28
CA ILE A 638 -16.09 0.28 -46.36
C ILE A 638 -16.91 -0.60 -47.33
N ALA A 639 -18.24 -0.52 -47.34
CA ALA A 639 -19.08 -1.28 -48.26
C ALA A 639 -18.82 -0.90 -49.71
N VAL A 640 -18.64 0.38 -50.04
CA VAL A 640 -18.29 0.85 -51.38
C VAL A 640 -16.92 0.32 -51.78
N LEU A 641 -15.90 0.44 -50.95
CA LEU A 641 -14.56 -0.09 -51.16
C LEU A 641 -14.59 -1.62 -51.30
N PHE A 642 -15.44 -2.31 -50.55
CA PHE A 642 -15.58 -3.76 -50.60
C PHE A 642 -16.17 -4.25 -51.94
N THR A 643 -16.97 -3.45 -52.63
CA THR A 643 -17.52 -3.77 -53.94
C THR A 643 -16.58 -3.45 -55.11
N SER A 644 -15.56 -2.62 -54.89
CA SER A 644 -14.59 -2.25 -55.92
C SER A 644 -13.70 -3.42 -56.33
N LYS A 645 -13.30 -3.46 -57.60
CA LYS A 645 -12.39 -4.50 -58.16
C LYS A 645 -10.92 -4.07 -58.14
N THR A 646 -10.67 -2.81 -58.00
CA THR A 646 -9.32 -2.20 -57.92
C THR A 646 -9.24 -1.34 -56.68
N GLY A 647 -8.12 -1.42 -55.92
CA GLY A 647 -7.88 -0.59 -54.76
C GLY A 647 -7.79 0.89 -55.15
N GLU A 648 -8.40 1.74 -54.33
CA GLU A 648 -8.24 3.20 -54.39
C GLU A 648 -6.78 3.56 -54.09
N LYS A 649 -6.24 4.63 -54.71
CA LYS A 649 -4.83 5.00 -54.51
C LYS A 649 -4.52 5.41 -53.10
N ALA A 650 -5.46 6.02 -52.39
CA ALA A 650 -5.30 6.50 -51.01
C ALA A 650 -6.64 6.43 -50.26
N PRO A 651 -7.09 5.25 -49.78
CA PRO A 651 -8.37 5.12 -49.03
C PRO A 651 -8.29 5.63 -47.58
N CYS A 652 -7.09 5.75 -47.02
CA CYS A 652 -6.89 6.08 -45.61
C CYS A 652 -7.59 7.37 -45.16
N PRO A 653 -7.39 8.54 -45.79
CA PRO A 653 -8.02 9.79 -45.28
C PRO A 653 -9.55 9.69 -45.22
N THR A 654 -10.17 9.08 -46.24
CA THR A 654 -11.64 8.93 -46.31
C THR A 654 -12.17 8.02 -45.21
N VAL A 655 -11.50 6.88 -44.98
CA VAL A 655 -11.94 5.91 -43.95
C VAL A 655 -11.67 6.46 -42.53
N ILE A 656 -10.53 7.07 -42.30
CA ILE A 656 -10.18 7.70 -41.01
C ILE A 656 -11.23 8.76 -40.67
N SER A 657 -11.45 9.74 -41.56
CA SER A 657 -12.44 10.81 -41.30
C SER A 657 -13.86 10.24 -41.04
N ALA A 658 -14.26 9.21 -41.76
CA ALA A 658 -15.57 8.59 -41.56
C ALA A 658 -15.67 7.87 -40.20
N VAL A 659 -14.59 7.24 -39.70
CA VAL A 659 -14.56 6.61 -38.37
C VAL A 659 -14.59 7.66 -37.28
N GLU A 660 -13.83 8.75 -37.39
CA GLU A 660 -13.84 9.86 -36.43
C GLU A 660 -15.20 10.54 -36.34
N GLU A 661 -15.84 10.82 -37.50
CA GLU A 661 -17.18 11.41 -37.53
C GLU A 661 -18.21 10.47 -36.89
N TRP A 662 -18.17 9.19 -37.21
CA TRP A 662 -19.04 8.19 -36.60
C TRP A 662 -18.87 8.14 -35.07
N TYR A 663 -17.63 8.12 -34.61
CA TYR A 663 -17.34 8.07 -33.19
C TYR A 663 -17.91 9.33 -32.46
N LYS A 664 -17.75 10.52 -33.06
CA LYS A 664 -18.26 11.79 -32.52
C LYS A 664 -19.79 11.87 -32.58
N SER A 665 -20.42 11.46 -33.67
CA SER A 665 -21.88 11.58 -33.87
C SER A 665 -22.70 10.70 -32.92
N SER A 666 -22.17 9.55 -32.57
CA SER A 666 -22.83 8.62 -31.63
C SER A 666 -22.66 8.97 -30.16
N LYS A 667 -21.92 10.05 -29.81
CA LYS A 667 -21.84 10.61 -28.45
C LYS A 667 -23.07 11.50 -28.12
N ASN A 668 -23.83 11.93 -29.14
CA ASN A 668 -24.98 12.84 -29.02
C ASN A 668 -26.35 12.14 -29.15
N GLN A 669 -26.37 10.82 -29.18
CA GLN A 669 -27.59 9.99 -29.13
C GLN A 669 -27.61 9.13 -27.87
#